data_a3c5aad8332ad6625c29dbb901b579eb
#
_entry.id   a3c5aad8332ad6625c29dbb901b579eb
#
_cell.length_a   1.000
_cell.length_b   1.000
_cell.length_c   1.000
_cell.angle_alpha   90.00
_cell.angle_beta   90.00
_cell.angle_gamma   90.00
#
_symmetry.space_group_name_H-M   'P 1'
#
loop_
_entity.id
_entity.type
_entity.pdbx_description
1 polymer ?
#
loop_
_entity_poly.entity_id
_entity_poly.type
_entity_poly.pdbx_seq_one_letter_code
_entity_poly.pdbx_strand_id
1 'polypeptide(L)'
;MNSEQLEKRLREVEESKHGSYDKRTEHLDESGRGVFINRLIEEDSPYLLQHAHNPVNWYAWGDEAFAAAQATGKPIFLSIGYSTCHWCHVMEVESFDNSEVAAVLNEHFISIKMDREQYPDIDEVYMTGVQLMTGQGGWPMSNLLLPTGEPFFGATYFPTAQFIALLQQVVIAWNSKREELEASARQMQQGIEKILGDKQAVQELDADLRANTLQALFQREDRERGGLAGAPKFPQEPLLLFLLDQAAREQDPHALSFVDRALEGMARGGIYDQVGGGFARYSVDEEWLVPHFEKMLYNQSQLGLVYLQAYRLTHKPFFLRVLTQTLDYVLRDMQRPSGGFYSATDADSEGEEGVFFTWSLAELRDALDVEEFELVRRLYGPDELGNFEGSNILELSRSLEVSARETGDTDFYSTLDQILEKLYLAREQRIHPLRDDKLIVAWSGAMINTLAQAGARLSEPRWTAAALKAAEIICRDNIQVSGKLWRIALNGAVSINGQLEDYANLIEGLVALFDAQQSAGERGVSAANAGLGQQLDIESDNNASSWLVRAQALTDTMIDEFWDPNQGGFFLSPREQVGPRLTRSKSASDGATLSPIATALRCLLLLDQRRALLPEQPAAGGVKHDYAALYRRGFSAVSGQLNEHPLSHSSLLRVQAEHEKGSLDGRVYLDGGLASIELIPSSPGADKIGTEQAERKHVLLALRIADGWHVAANDTEGGSLPLRIEASEESAWALEPVAQTSENDYRGAQLLDLTLALKPSHKLSLDQAGKLNVTVQLCSESQCLLAHEISLLV
;
A
#
# COMPACT_ATOMS: atom_id res chain seq x y z
N MET A 1 6.53 20.92 37.25
CA MET A 1 6.85 19.72 38.02
C MET A 1 8.36 19.72 38.26
N ASN A 2 8.85 19.40 39.47
CA ASN A 2 10.30 19.27 39.63
C ASN A 2 10.79 17.89 39.11
N SER A 3 12.13 17.72 38.94
CA SER A 3 12.72 16.49 38.38
C SER A 3 12.32 15.21 39.14
N GLU A 4 12.27 15.27 40.47
CA GLU A 4 11.94 14.14 41.32
C GLU A 4 10.45 13.73 41.23
N GLN A 5 9.57 14.70 41.08
CA GLN A 5 8.13 14.44 40.86
C GLN A 5 7.89 13.84 39.45
N LEU A 6 8.65 14.28 38.42
CA LEU A 6 8.57 13.72 37.09
C LEU A 6 9.04 12.27 37.10
N GLU A 7 10.22 11.99 37.65
CA GLU A 7 10.74 10.63 37.71
C GLU A 7 9.80 9.66 38.42
N LYS A 8 9.23 10.07 39.55
CA LYS A 8 8.24 9.26 40.26
C LYS A 8 7.04 8.92 39.36
N ARG A 9 6.49 9.91 38.65
CA ARG A 9 5.37 9.68 37.71
C ARG A 9 5.76 8.69 36.61
N LEU A 10 6.93 8.87 35.99
CA LEU A 10 7.38 8.00 34.91
C LEU A 10 7.59 6.56 35.40
N ARG A 11 8.09 6.39 36.66
CA ARG A 11 8.23 5.06 37.24
C ARG A 11 6.90 4.38 37.54
N GLU A 12 5.87 5.14 37.91
CA GLU A 12 4.49 4.64 38.12
C GLU A 12 3.91 4.16 36.78
N VAL A 13 4.21 4.86 35.66
CA VAL A 13 3.82 4.43 34.30
C VAL A 13 4.57 3.17 33.89
N GLU A 14 5.89 3.10 34.13
CA GLU A 14 6.68 1.88 33.86
C GLU A 14 6.08 0.66 34.58
N GLU A 15 5.72 0.80 35.82
CA GLU A 15 5.07 -0.27 36.62
C GLU A 15 3.73 -0.72 36.01
N SER A 16 2.97 0.19 35.42
CA SER A 16 1.70 -0.14 34.75
C SER A 16 1.87 -0.88 33.41
N LYS A 17 3.03 -0.72 32.77
CA LYS A 17 3.37 -1.33 31.47
C LYS A 17 4.13 -2.66 31.60
N HIS A 18 4.13 -3.32 32.76
CA HIS A 18 4.88 -4.56 33.02
C HIS A 18 4.77 -5.60 31.89
N GLY A 19 5.93 -5.91 31.27
CA GLY A 19 6.06 -6.97 30.27
C GLY A 19 5.41 -6.66 28.92
N SER A 20 4.96 -5.42 28.67
CA SER A 20 4.35 -5.03 27.40
C SER A 20 5.34 -4.49 26.37
N TYR A 21 6.61 -4.32 26.73
CA TYR A 21 7.69 -3.88 25.85
C TYR A 21 9.05 -4.38 26.36
N ASP A 22 10.03 -4.47 25.47
CA ASP A 22 11.40 -4.85 25.77
C ASP A 22 12.24 -3.61 26.10
N LYS A 23 13.04 -3.70 27.19
CA LYS A 23 13.97 -2.66 27.59
C LYS A 23 15.24 -2.76 26.76
N ARG A 24 15.42 -1.84 25.84
CA ARG A 24 16.63 -1.77 24.99
C ARG A 24 17.62 -0.77 25.60
N THR A 25 18.43 -1.19 26.54
CA THR A 25 19.49 -0.40 27.16
C THR A 25 20.48 -1.32 27.88
N GLU A 26 21.76 -0.94 27.89
CA GLU A 26 22.80 -1.58 28.70
C GLU A 26 22.79 -1.08 30.15
N HIS A 27 22.09 0.04 30.42
CA HIS A 27 22.02 0.69 31.73
C HIS A 27 20.95 0.07 32.64
N LEU A 28 21.14 -1.18 33.06
CA LEU A 28 20.26 -1.88 33.99
C LEU A 28 20.87 -1.96 35.39
N ASP A 29 20.05 -1.87 36.40
CA ASP A 29 20.44 -2.13 37.79
C ASP A 29 20.47 -3.66 38.08
N GLU A 30 20.88 -4.06 39.27
CA GLU A 30 20.99 -5.46 39.71
C GLU A 30 19.62 -6.20 39.66
N SER A 31 18.51 -5.50 39.60
CA SER A 31 17.15 -6.05 39.50
C SER A 31 16.63 -6.15 38.06
N GLY A 32 17.42 -5.70 37.07
CA GLY A 32 17.01 -5.61 35.67
C GLY A 32 16.11 -4.42 35.38
N ARG A 33 16.08 -3.42 36.27
CA ARG A 33 15.37 -2.17 36.05
C ARG A 33 16.27 -1.17 35.34
N GLY A 34 15.72 -0.42 34.38
CA GLY A 34 16.46 0.65 33.71
C GLY A 34 16.91 1.73 34.68
N VAL A 35 18.21 2.05 34.70
CA VAL A 35 18.78 3.12 35.52
C VAL A 35 18.16 4.47 35.12
N PHE A 36 18.02 4.69 33.84
CA PHE A 36 17.38 5.89 33.30
C PHE A 36 15.91 5.63 32.95
N ILE A 37 15.13 6.69 32.95
CA ILE A 37 13.76 6.72 32.46
C ILE A 37 13.45 8.12 31.93
N ASN A 38 12.78 8.20 30.82
CA ASN A 38 12.40 9.45 30.19
C ASN A 38 10.90 9.43 29.77
N ARG A 39 10.40 10.54 29.21
CA ARG A 39 8.97 10.71 28.90
C ARG A 39 8.41 9.73 27.88
N LEU A 40 9.26 9.10 27.07
CA LEU A 40 8.82 8.13 26.06
C LEU A 40 8.16 6.89 26.68
N ILE A 41 8.34 6.66 27.98
CA ILE A 41 7.62 5.59 28.69
C ILE A 41 6.09 5.82 28.72
N GLU A 42 5.64 7.06 28.54
CA GLU A 42 4.21 7.42 28.50
C GLU A 42 3.57 7.14 27.13
N GLU A 43 4.40 6.90 26.11
CA GLU A 43 3.96 6.63 24.76
C GLU A 43 3.59 5.15 24.54
N ASP A 44 2.78 4.89 23.50
CA ASP A 44 2.40 3.52 23.12
C ASP A 44 3.18 3.01 21.91
N SER A 45 3.81 3.89 21.11
CA SER A 45 4.62 3.51 19.97
C SER A 45 5.75 2.56 20.39
N PRO A 46 5.89 1.36 19.77
CA PRO A 46 7.02 0.47 20.02
C PRO A 46 8.36 1.16 19.81
N TYR A 47 8.47 1.99 18.76
CA TYR A 47 9.68 2.77 18.48
C TYR A 47 10.05 3.74 19.62
N LEU A 48 9.08 4.45 20.17
CA LEU A 48 9.35 5.39 21.27
C LEU A 48 9.69 4.65 22.56
N LEU A 49 9.02 3.53 22.82
CA LEU A 49 9.30 2.70 24.00
C LEU A 49 10.70 2.07 23.98
N GLN A 50 11.26 1.73 22.81
CA GLN A 50 12.65 1.28 22.66
C GLN A 50 13.63 2.30 23.30
N HIS A 51 13.33 3.59 23.22
CA HIS A 51 14.18 4.67 23.73
C HIS A 51 13.80 5.17 25.14
N ALA A 52 12.82 4.57 25.80
CA ALA A 52 12.30 5.03 27.10
C ALA A 52 13.34 4.95 28.25
N HIS A 53 14.37 4.10 28.10
CA HIS A 53 15.42 3.86 29.09
C HIS A 53 16.80 4.36 28.67
N ASN A 54 16.91 5.06 27.55
CA ASN A 54 18.17 5.71 27.17
C ASN A 54 18.55 6.80 28.21
N PRO A 55 19.86 7.07 28.40
CA PRO A 55 20.34 8.16 29.23
C PRO A 55 19.97 9.56 28.69
N VAL A 56 19.62 9.69 27.40
CA VAL A 56 19.09 10.92 26.81
C VAL A 56 17.71 11.22 27.37
N ASN A 57 17.50 12.46 27.84
CA ASN A 57 16.21 12.92 28.35
C ASN A 57 15.23 13.26 27.22
N TRP A 58 14.72 12.23 26.57
CA TRP A 58 13.83 12.35 25.45
C TRP A 58 12.45 12.93 25.82
N TYR A 59 11.94 13.75 24.89
CA TYR A 59 10.53 14.14 24.79
C TYR A 59 9.91 13.44 23.58
N ALA A 60 8.63 13.11 23.64
CA ALA A 60 7.86 12.81 22.44
C ALA A 60 7.59 14.11 21.66
N TRP A 61 7.26 13.98 20.36
CA TRP A 61 6.77 15.11 19.58
C TRP A 61 5.49 15.68 20.19
N GLY A 62 5.48 16.95 20.54
CA GLY A 62 4.32 17.58 21.15
C GLY A 62 4.61 18.92 21.80
N ASP A 63 3.56 19.59 22.26
CA ASP A 63 3.62 20.95 22.80
C ASP A 63 4.54 21.07 24.03
N GLU A 64 4.67 20.00 24.84
CA GLU A 64 5.55 20.00 26.03
C GLU A 64 7.01 20.24 25.65
N ALA A 65 7.49 19.56 24.60
CA ALA A 65 8.86 19.68 24.13
C ALA A 65 9.18 21.09 23.62
N PHE A 66 8.29 21.67 22.81
CA PHE A 66 8.46 23.00 22.26
C PHE A 66 8.33 24.10 23.33
N ALA A 67 7.43 23.94 24.29
CA ALA A 67 7.32 24.84 25.43
C ALA A 67 8.61 24.80 26.28
N ALA A 68 9.19 23.62 26.50
CA ALA A 68 10.46 23.49 27.21
C ALA A 68 11.62 24.16 26.45
N ALA A 69 11.70 24.01 25.13
CA ALA A 69 12.71 24.63 24.29
C ALA A 69 12.60 26.16 24.33
N GLN A 70 11.39 26.71 24.21
CA GLN A 70 11.13 28.15 24.30
C GLN A 70 11.46 28.72 25.68
N ALA A 71 11.06 28.02 26.76
CA ALA A 71 11.30 28.46 28.13
C ALA A 71 12.81 28.49 28.50
N THR A 72 13.58 27.53 27.95
CA THR A 72 15.02 27.41 28.20
C THR A 72 15.91 28.15 27.23
N GLY A 73 15.35 28.49 26.05
CA GLY A 73 16.13 29.09 24.94
C GLY A 73 17.11 28.10 24.29
N LYS A 74 16.99 26.79 24.54
CA LYS A 74 17.85 25.77 23.97
C LYS A 74 17.42 25.40 22.54
N PRO A 75 18.34 25.02 21.66
CA PRO A 75 18.00 24.42 20.39
C PRO A 75 17.37 23.05 20.59
N ILE A 76 16.64 22.57 19.58
CA ILE A 76 16.02 21.25 19.59
C ILE A 76 16.88 20.29 18.77
N PHE A 77 17.13 19.10 19.30
CA PHE A 77 17.58 17.92 18.54
C PHE A 77 16.37 17.03 18.29
N LEU A 78 15.94 16.91 17.03
CA LEU A 78 14.83 16.08 16.61
C LEU A 78 15.35 14.84 15.89
N SER A 79 15.11 13.65 16.46
CA SER A 79 15.41 12.37 15.83
C SER A 79 14.09 11.72 15.37
N ILE A 80 14.03 11.36 14.08
CA ILE A 80 12.87 10.73 13.45
C ILE A 80 13.26 9.36 12.90
N GLY A 81 12.43 8.34 13.14
CA GLY A 81 12.63 6.98 12.67
C GLY A 81 11.36 6.15 12.85
N TYR A 82 11.50 4.83 12.87
CA TYR A 82 10.41 3.88 13.07
C TYR A 82 10.95 2.56 13.66
N SER A 83 10.07 1.71 14.16
CA SER A 83 10.43 0.57 15.04
C SER A 83 11.25 -0.53 14.38
N THR A 84 11.09 -0.76 13.08
CA THR A 84 11.78 -1.81 12.31
C THR A 84 12.95 -1.27 11.47
N CYS A 85 13.44 -0.08 11.82
CA CYS A 85 14.51 0.61 11.09
C CYS A 85 15.90 0.18 11.60
N HIS A 86 16.61 -0.68 10.89
CA HIS A 86 17.95 -1.17 11.26
C HIS A 86 18.93 -0.05 11.64
N TRP A 87 19.13 0.96 10.80
CA TRP A 87 20.03 2.08 11.09
C TRP A 87 19.57 2.95 12.28
N CYS A 88 18.27 2.92 12.62
CA CYS A 88 17.78 3.55 13.84
C CYS A 88 18.23 2.76 15.08
N HIS A 89 18.23 1.42 15.00
CA HIS A 89 18.78 0.53 16.05
C HIS A 89 20.28 0.72 16.23
N VAL A 90 21.03 0.78 15.12
CA VAL A 90 22.47 1.07 15.18
C VAL A 90 22.75 2.39 15.89
N MET A 91 22.02 3.47 15.53
CA MET A 91 22.21 4.78 16.18
C MET A 91 21.73 4.79 17.64
N GLU A 92 20.75 3.96 18.00
CA GLU A 92 20.31 3.76 19.39
C GLU A 92 21.45 3.24 20.23
N VAL A 93 22.02 2.09 19.84
CA VAL A 93 23.08 1.41 20.59
C VAL A 93 24.36 2.26 20.65
N GLU A 94 24.79 2.80 19.52
CA GLU A 94 26.06 3.51 19.45
C GLU A 94 26.01 4.89 20.11
N SER A 95 24.89 5.63 19.93
CA SER A 95 24.82 7.06 20.28
C SER A 95 23.80 7.38 21.34
N PHE A 96 22.57 6.82 21.29
CA PHE A 96 21.52 7.26 22.22
C PHE A 96 21.56 6.54 23.58
N ASP A 97 22.15 5.36 23.63
CA ASP A 97 22.43 4.65 24.88
C ASP A 97 23.83 5.00 25.46
N ASN A 98 24.51 5.98 24.86
CA ASN A 98 25.83 6.45 25.26
C ASN A 98 25.76 7.64 26.23
N SER A 99 26.38 7.50 27.41
CA SER A 99 26.35 8.53 28.46
C SER A 99 27.08 9.84 28.08
N GLU A 100 28.12 9.80 27.22
CA GLU A 100 28.82 11.01 26.78
C GLU A 100 27.96 11.84 25.82
N VAL A 101 27.29 11.17 24.89
CA VAL A 101 26.29 11.82 23.99
C VAL A 101 25.15 12.39 24.80
N ALA A 102 24.61 11.60 25.74
CA ALA A 102 23.53 12.03 26.60
C ALA A 102 23.88 13.24 27.45
N ALA A 103 25.11 13.34 27.97
CA ALA A 103 25.56 14.50 28.73
C ALA A 103 25.47 15.79 27.89
N VAL A 104 25.96 15.76 26.64
CA VAL A 104 25.91 16.93 25.74
C VAL A 104 24.46 17.29 25.36
N LEU A 105 23.66 16.31 25.00
CA LEU A 105 22.26 16.52 24.62
C LEU A 105 21.43 17.08 25.78
N ASN A 106 21.53 16.48 26.95
CA ASN A 106 20.73 16.89 28.12
C ASN A 106 21.13 18.29 28.65
N GLU A 107 22.42 18.65 28.57
CA GLU A 107 22.87 19.97 28.99
C GLU A 107 22.47 21.08 28.02
N HIS A 108 22.58 20.85 26.72
CA HIS A 108 22.51 21.95 25.74
C HIS A 108 21.29 21.92 24.81
N PHE A 109 20.54 20.82 24.73
CA PHE A 109 19.41 20.66 23.80
C PHE A 109 18.12 20.26 24.53
N ILE A 110 16.99 20.41 23.85
CA ILE A 110 15.77 19.67 24.08
C ILE A 110 15.73 18.57 23.03
N SER A 111 15.80 17.32 23.48
CA SER A 111 15.86 16.15 22.58
C SER A 111 14.45 15.61 22.35
N ILE A 112 14.00 15.56 21.09
CA ILE A 112 12.69 15.05 20.69
C ILE A 112 12.90 13.78 19.87
N LYS A 113 12.15 12.72 20.23
CA LYS A 113 12.04 11.49 19.45
C LYS A 113 10.65 11.42 18.82
N MET A 114 10.59 11.08 17.54
CA MET A 114 9.35 11.04 16.77
C MET A 114 9.25 9.78 15.92
N ASP A 115 8.11 9.09 16.01
CA ASP A 115 7.77 7.97 15.14
C ASP A 115 7.12 8.50 13.86
N ARG A 116 7.79 8.30 12.71
CA ARG A 116 7.29 8.72 11.40
C ARG A 116 5.98 8.04 10.99
N GLU A 117 5.71 6.88 11.53
CA GLU A 117 4.47 6.15 11.24
C GLU A 117 3.27 6.77 11.94
N GLN A 118 3.50 7.46 13.06
CA GLN A 118 2.48 8.25 13.74
C GLN A 118 2.25 9.61 13.05
N TYR A 119 3.34 10.27 12.60
CA TYR A 119 3.31 11.63 12.05
C TYR A 119 3.99 11.70 10.67
N PRO A 120 3.42 11.05 9.62
CA PRO A 120 4.03 11.05 8.29
C PRO A 120 4.07 12.43 7.63
N ASP A 121 3.15 13.31 7.95
CA ASP A 121 3.13 14.69 7.48
C ASP A 121 4.28 15.54 8.05
N ILE A 122 4.66 15.31 9.29
CA ILE A 122 5.83 15.94 9.92
C ILE A 122 7.12 15.35 9.35
N ASP A 123 7.16 14.02 9.19
CA ASP A 123 8.29 13.31 8.56
C ASP A 123 8.59 13.88 7.17
N GLU A 124 7.57 14.11 6.33
CA GLU A 124 7.72 14.69 4.99
C GLU A 124 8.35 16.08 5.02
N VAL A 125 7.92 16.91 5.96
CA VAL A 125 8.44 18.29 6.10
C VAL A 125 9.93 18.28 6.43
N TYR A 126 10.36 17.50 7.43
CA TYR A 126 11.77 17.44 7.82
C TYR A 126 12.62 16.64 6.85
N MET A 127 12.07 15.60 6.22
CA MET A 127 12.73 14.87 5.13
C MET A 127 13.04 15.78 3.95
N THR A 128 12.10 16.64 3.56
CA THR A 128 12.32 17.66 2.52
C THR A 128 13.45 18.60 2.92
N GLY A 129 13.52 19.01 4.18
CA GLY A 129 14.62 19.79 4.71
C GLY A 129 15.97 19.09 4.62
N VAL A 130 16.04 17.80 5.01
CA VAL A 130 17.25 16.98 4.90
C VAL A 130 17.69 16.84 3.45
N GLN A 131 16.76 16.55 2.53
CA GLN A 131 17.05 16.41 1.10
C GLN A 131 17.56 17.70 0.48
N LEU A 132 17.03 18.86 0.88
CA LEU A 132 17.52 20.18 0.44
C LEU A 132 18.95 20.44 0.91
N MET A 133 19.34 19.95 2.10
CA MET A 133 20.67 20.16 2.67
C MET A 133 21.72 19.18 2.13
N THR A 134 21.35 17.93 1.95
CA THR A 134 22.29 16.81 1.70
C THR A 134 22.19 16.22 0.30
N GLY A 135 21.10 16.49 -0.42
CA GLY A 135 20.77 15.85 -1.71
C GLY A 135 20.22 14.42 -1.56
N GLN A 136 20.15 13.88 -0.35
CA GLN A 136 19.69 12.53 -0.05
C GLN A 136 18.74 12.54 1.14
N GLY A 137 17.94 11.48 1.30
CA GLY A 137 17.06 11.26 2.44
C GLY A 137 17.19 9.85 2.98
N GLY A 138 16.62 9.59 4.15
CA GLY A 138 16.61 8.29 4.79
C GLY A 138 16.47 8.40 6.30
N TRP A 139 16.29 7.29 6.97
CA TRP A 139 16.19 7.20 8.43
C TRP A 139 17.37 6.41 9.00
N PRO A 140 17.79 6.77 10.25
CA PRO A 140 17.23 7.82 11.11
C PRO A 140 17.50 9.21 10.56
N MET A 141 16.56 10.15 10.74
CA MET A 141 16.82 11.57 10.52
C MET A 141 17.27 12.26 11.79
N SER A 142 18.30 13.09 11.68
CA SER A 142 18.84 13.93 12.73
C SER A 142 18.70 15.39 12.34
N ASN A 143 17.78 16.10 12.98
CA ASN A 143 17.50 17.51 12.67
C ASN A 143 17.82 18.39 13.88
N LEU A 144 18.37 19.59 13.61
CA LEU A 144 18.61 20.63 14.61
C LEU A 144 17.70 21.81 14.30
N LEU A 145 16.85 22.17 15.28
CA LEU A 145 15.79 23.14 15.09
C LEU A 145 15.93 24.33 16.03
N LEU A 146 15.38 25.45 15.63
CA LEU A 146 15.06 26.56 16.53
C LEU A 146 13.98 26.10 17.55
N PRO A 147 13.84 26.77 18.69
CA PRO A 147 12.76 26.47 19.66
C PRO A 147 11.34 26.60 19.09
N THR A 148 11.20 27.19 17.93
CA THR A 148 9.95 27.40 17.19
C THR A 148 9.71 26.32 16.11
N GLY A 149 10.70 25.42 15.87
CA GLY A 149 10.57 24.25 15.00
C GLY A 149 11.27 24.35 13.66
N GLU A 150 11.75 25.54 13.24
CA GLU A 150 12.40 25.70 11.94
C GLU A 150 13.77 25.00 11.93
N PRO A 151 14.07 24.15 10.94
CA PRO A 151 15.35 23.44 10.87
C PRO A 151 16.46 24.35 10.35
N PHE A 152 17.61 24.36 11.03
CA PHE A 152 18.83 25.01 10.55
C PHE A 152 19.92 24.03 10.14
N PHE A 153 19.74 22.73 10.47
CA PHE A 153 20.60 21.62 10.06
C PHE A 153 19.79 20.34 9.99
N GLY A 154 20.13 19.47 9.04
CA GLY A 154 19.51 18.14 8.91
C GLY A 154 20.44 17.18 8.18
N ALA A 155 20.45 15.92 8.62
CA ALA A 155 21.18 14.82 8.03
C ALA A 155 20.54 13.48 8.46
N THR A 156 21.12 12.38 8.04
CA THR A 156 20.72 11.02 8.43
C THR A 156 21.56 10.51 9.60
N TYR A 157 22.03 9.28 9.54
CA TYR A 157 22.85 8.62 10.54
C TYR A 157 24.24 9.28 10.70
N PHE A 158 24.76 9.27 11.94
CA PHE A 158 26.11 9.67 12.29
C PHE A 158 26.78 8.62 13.19
N PRO A 159 28.05 8.21 12.91
CA PRO A 159 28.88 7.52 13.90
C PRO A 159 29.08 8.38 15.15
N THR A 160 29.15 7.77 16.34
CA THR A 160 29.16 8.45 17.64
C THR A 160 30.16 9.59 17.77
N ALA A 161 31.41 9.38 17.35
CA ALA A 161 32.45 10.43 17.46
C ALA A 161 32.14 11.67 16.60
N GLN A 162 31.58 11.47 15.40
CA GLN A 162 31.16 12.54 14.51
C GLN A 162 29.91 13.25 15.08
N PHE A 163 29.00 12.50 15.69
CA PHE A 163 27.82 13.07 16.31
C PHE A 163 28.17 13.97 17.49
N ILE A 164 29.05 13.54 18.41
CA ILE A 164 29.54 14.37 19.52
C ILE A 164 30.22 15.67 18.99
N ALA A 165 31.07 15.54 17.99
CA ALA A 165 31.75 16.70 17.39
C ALA A 165 30.76 17.69 16.77
N LEU A 166 29.73 17.18 16.08
CA LEU A 166 28.65 18.02 15.51
C LEU A 166 27.89 18.74 16.62
N LEU A 167 27.44 18.05 17.65
CA LEU A 167 26.72 18.66 18.77
C LEU A 167 27.52 19.76 19.45
N GLN A 168 28.82 19.53 19.69
CA GLN A 168 29.72 20.54 20.27
C GLN A 168 29.90 21.79 19.37
N GLN A 169 30.02 21.58 18.06
CA GLN A 169 30.08 22.68 17.11
C GLN A 169 28.78 23.50 17.10
N VAL A 170 27.65 22.84 17.17
CA VAL A 170 26.34 23.49 17.25
C VAL A 170 26.19 24.31 18.53
N VAL A 171 26.64 23.79 19.67
CA VAL A 171 26.65 24.54 20.94
C VAL A 171 27.48 25.82 20.83
N ILE A 172 28.68 25.75 20.20
CA ILE A 172 29.52 26.93 19.97
C ILE A 172 28.82 27.92 19.04
N ALA A 173 28.25 27.45 17.94
CA ALA A 173 27.52 28.29 16.98
C ALA A 173 26.27 28.91 17.61
N TRP A 174 25.52 28.19 18.42
CA TRP A 174 24.34 28.67 19.13
C TRP A 174 24.64 29.83 20.06
N ASN A 175 25.79 29.78 20.75
CA ASN A 175 26.21 30.80 21.69
C ASN A 175 26.90 32.02 21.00
N SER A 176 27.52 31.84 19.83
CA SER A 176 28.35 32.86 19.21
C SER A 176 27.81 33.42 17.88
N LYS A 177 26.92 32.67 17.21
CA LYS A 177 26.45 32.96 15.83
C LYS A 177 24.95 32.76 15.67
N ARG A 178 24.18 33.01 16.70
CA ARG A 178 22.73 32.73 16.75
C ARG A 178 21.96 33.36 15.59
N GLU A 179 22.26 34.62 15.26
CA GLU A 179 21.59 35.30 14.15
C GLU A 179 21.84 34.65 12.79
N GLU A 180 23.04 34.04 12.58
CA GLU A 180 23.35 33.28 11.37
C GLU A 180 22.52 31.99 11.30
N LEU A 181 22.38 31.28 12.41
CA LEU A 181 21.55 30.08 12.50
C LEU A 181 20.06 30.38 12.26
N GLU A 182 19.53 31.44 12.84
CA GLU A 182 18.16 31.89 12.62
C GLU A 182 17.90 32.30 11.16
N ALA A 183 18.90 32.92 10.51
CA ALA A 183 18.82 33.27 9.10
C ALA A 183 18.80 32.00 8.21
N SER A 184 19.66 31.02 8.53
CA SER A 184 19.68 29.72 7.85
C SER A 184 18.36 28.98 8.00
N ALA A 185 17.80 28.95 9.22
CA ALA A 185 16.51 28.32 9.49
C ALA A 185 15.38 28.95 8.68
N ARG A 186 15.31 30.27 8.60
CA ARG A 186 14.32 30.99 7.76
C ARG A 186 14.46 30.67 6.28
N GLN A 187 15.71 30.58 5.78
CA GLN A 187 15.95 30.21 4.38
C GLN A 187 15.50 28.78 4.11
N MET A 188 15.79 27.87 5.04
CA MET A 188 15.36 26.46 4.92
C MET A 188 13.84 26.33 4.95
N GLN A 189 13.17 26.99 5.87
CA GLN A 189 11.70 27.03 5.91
C GLN A 189 11.11 27.52 4.58
N GLN A 190 11.64 28.59 4.00
CA GLN A 190 11.21 29.10 2.69
C GLN A 190 11.44 28.06 1.58
N GLY A 191 12.54 27.31 1.64
CA GLY A 191 12.81 26.19 0.71
C GLY A 191 11.78 25.09 0.82
N ILE A 192 11.48 24.65 2.03
CA ILE A 192 10.47 23.63 2.33
C ILE A 192 9.08 24.12 1.88
N GLU A 193 8.69 25.33 2.25
CA GLU A 193 7.41 25.93 1.83
C GLU A 193 7.28 26.04 0.31
N LYS A 194 8.38 26.29 -0.40
CA LYS A 194 8.37 26.35 -1.87
C LYS A 194 8.13 24.98 -2.50
N ILE A 195 8.62 23.90 -1.90
CA ILE A 195 8.46 22.53 -2.42
C ILE A 195 7.10 21.96 -2.03
N LEU A 196 6.75 22.03 -0.74
CA LEU A 196 5.57 21.39 -0.19
C LEU A 196 4.31 22.27 -0.19
N GLY A 197 4.52 23.59 -0.27
CA GLY A 197 3.44 24.56 -0.07
C GLY A 197 2.58 24.76 -1.30
N ASP A 198 1.55 25.50 -1.06
CA ASP A 198 0.31 25.68 -1.80
C ASP A 198 0.40 26.52 -3.11
N LYS A 199 1.60 26.87 -3.59
CA LYS A 199 1.73 27.92 -4.64
C LYS A 199 2.02 27.38 -6.04
N GLN A 200 1.70 26.12 -6.32
CA GLN A 200 1.90 25.64 -7.67
C GLN A 200 0.79 26.14 -8.59
N ALA A 201 1.19 26.70 -9.72
CA ALA A 201 0.24 27.24 -10.70
C ALA A 201 -0.58 26.10 -11.32
N VAL A 202 -1.90 26.31 -11.40
CA VAL A 202 -2.75 25.47 -12.24
C VAL A 202 -2.26 25.58 -13.69
N GLN A 203 -1.94 24.46 -14.30
CA GLN A 203 -1.46 24.38 -15.67
C GLN A 203 -2.36 23.48 -16.51
N GLU A 204 -2.48 23.77 -17.79
CA GLU A 204 -3.01 22.78 -18.73
C GLU A 204 -1.99 21.65 -18.89
N LEU A 205 -2.46 20.41 -18.90
CA LEU A 205 -1.58 19.27 -19.05
C LEU A 205 -0.99 19.23 -20.46
N ASP A 206 0.30 18.90 -20.53
CA ASP A 206 0.97 18.63 -21.80
C ASP A 206 0.26 17.47 -22.50
N ALA A 207 -0.11 17.66 -23.76
CA ALA A 207 -0.80 16.61 -24.56
C ALA A 207 0.05 15.34 -24.70
N ASP A 208 1.38 15.46 -24.73
CA ASP A 208 2.32 14.35 -24.87
C ASP A 208 2.87 13.85 -23.51
N LEU A 209 2.36 14.38 -22.38
CA LEU A 209 2.88 14.10 -21.04
C LEU A 209 3.07 12.61 -20.77
N ARG A 210 2.04 11.82 -21.07
CA ARG A 210 2.04 10.38 -20.83
C ARG A 210 3.06 9.64 -21.69
N ALA A 211 3.15 9.99 -22.97
CA ALA A 211 4.11 9.41 -23.91
C ALA A 211 5.56 9.74 -23.51
N ASN A 212 5.81 11.01 -23.14
CA ASN A 212 7.11 11.47 -22.67
C ASN A 212 7.52 10.78 -21.36
N THR A 213 6.56 10.57 -20.45
CA THR A 213 6.78 9.84 -19.19
C THR A 213 7.20 8.39 -19.45
N LEU A 214 6.47 7.68 -20.31
CA LEU A 214 6.81 6.30 -20.69
C LEU A 214 8.19 6.21 -21.34
N GLN A 215 8.51 7.13 -22.25
CA GLN A 215 9.83 7.16 -22.91
C GLN A 215 10.97 7.37 -21.88
N ALA A 216 10.81 8.33 -20.98
CA ALA A 216 11.80 8.60 -19.93
C ALA A 216 11.98 7.39 -18.99
N LEU A 217 10.91 6.66 -18.74
CA LEU A 217 10.88 5.49 -17.90
C LEU A 217 11.62 4.31 -18.53
N PHE A 218 11.34 4.01 -19.79
CA PHE A 218 12.00 2.92 -20.52
C PHE A 218 13.52 3.16 -20.71
N GLN A 219 13.99 4.43 -20.67
CA GLN A 219 15.42 4.74 -20.66
C GLN A 219 16.12 4.41 -19.34
N ARG A 220 15.37 4.28 -18.23
CA ARG A 220 15.89 3.97 -16.89
C ARG A 220 15.68 2.50 -16.50
N GLU A 221 15.15 1.71 -17.41
CA GLU A 221 14.87 0.30 -17.18
C GLU A 221 16.17 -0.51 -17.02
N ASP A 222 16.18 -1.36 -16.01
CA ASP A 222 17.12 -2.47 -15.93
C ASP A 222 16.57 -3.64 -16.73
N ARG A 223 17.14 -3.85 -17.92
CA ARG A 223 16.66 -4.89 -18.84
C ARG A 223 17.15 -6.30 -18.50
N GLU A 224 18.16 -6.42 -17.64
CA GLU A 224 18.73 -7.70 -17.22
C GLU A 224 18.05 -8.22 -15.96
N ARG A 225 17.88 -7.36 -14.96
CA ARG A 225 17.32 -7.72 -13.63
C ARG A 225 15.88 -7.29 -13.42
N GLY A 226 15.35 -6.44 -14.29
CA GLY A 226 14.00 -5.87 -14.18
C GLY A 226 13.92 -4.69 -13.22
N GLY A 227 12.87 -3.87 -13.37
CA GLY A 227 12.68 -2.65 -12.58
C GLY A 227 13.54 -1.48 -13.07
N LEU A 228 13.78 -0.49 -12.20
CA LEU A 228 14.68 0.62 -12.48
C LEU A 228 16.12 0.24 -12.17
N ALA A 229 17.07 0.75 -12.95
CA ALA A 229 18.50 0.53 -12.74
C ALA A 229 19.03 1.30 -11.51
N GLY A 230 20.02 0.72 -10.84
CA GLY A 230 20.72 1.27 -9.68
C GLY A 230 20.42 0.56 -8.37
N ALA A 231 21.18 0.93 -7.33
CA ALA A 231 21.04 0.43 -5.96
C ALA A 231 20.99 1.62 -4.98
N PRO A 232 20.25 1.51 -3.85
CA PRO A 232 19.32 0.44 -3.49
C PRO A 232 18.12 0.37 -4.45
N LYS A 233 17.54 -0.81 -4.61
CA LYS A 233 16.50 -1.09 -5.60
C LYS A 233 15.15 -1.32 -4.93
N PHE A 234 14.19 -0.43 -5.22
CA PHE A 234 12.83 -0.46 -4.67
C PHE A 234 11.84 -1.05 -5.69
N PRO A 235 10.77 -1.75 -5.24
CA PRO A 235 9.73 -2.29 -6.12
C PRO A 235 9.05 -1.24 -7.00
N GLN A 236 8.84 0.00 -6.52
CA GLN A 236 8.19 1.09 -7.26
C GLN A 236 6.75 0.76 -7.67
N GLU A 237 5.95 0.29 -6.74
CA GLU A 237 4.60 -0.22 -6.97
C GLU A 237 3.66 0.80 -7.67
N PRO A 238 3.68 2.11 -7.33
CA PRO A 238 2.88 3.10 -8.06
C PRO A 238 3.19 3.13 -9.55
N LEU A 239 4.47 3.00 -9.88
CA LEU A 239 4.97 2.97 -11.25
C LEU A 239 4.54 1.69 -11.98
N LEU A 240 4.67 0.53 -11.34
CA LEU A 240 4.24 -0.75 -11.90
C LEU A 240 2.73 -0.76 -12.17
N LEU A 241 1.92 -0.20 -11.27
CA LEU A 241 0.47 -0.05 -11.48
C LEU A 241 0.14 0.88 -12.65
N PHE A 242 0.90 1.97 -12.83
CA PHE A 242 0.75 2.85 -13.99
C PHE A 242 1.10 2.13 -15.29
N LEU A 243 2.20 1.36 -15.33
CA LEU A 243 2.59 0.58 -16.52
C LEU A 243 1.58 -0.52 -16.86
N LEU A 244 1.02 -1.20 -15.84
CA LEU A 244 -0.07 -2.17 -16.03
C LEU A 244 -1.33 -1.51 -16.61
N ASP A 245 -1.67 -0.32 -16.13
CA ASP A 245 -2.77 0.46 -16.68
C ASP A 245 -2.54 0.82 -18.15
N GLN A 246 -1.31 1.22 -18.53
CA GLN A 246 -0.95 1.47 -19.94
C GLN A 246 -0.99 0.19 -20.78
N ALA A 247 -0.43 -0.91 -20.29
CA ALA A 247 -0.48 -2.19 -20.96
C ALA A 247 -1.93 -2.66 -21.21
N ALA A 248 -2.81 -2.46 -20.22
CA ALA A 248 -4.21 -2.85 -20.33
C ALA A 248 -5.00 -1.96 -21.30
N ARG A 249 -4.82 -0.63 -21.24
CA ARG A 249 -5.61 0.33 -22.03
C ARG A 249 -5.12 0.46 -23.45
N GLU A 250 -3.83 0.65 -23.63
CA GLU A 250 -3.21 0.95 -24.92
C GLU A 250 -2.60 -0.29 -25.57
N GLN A 251 -2.66 -1.47 -24.91
CA GLN A 251 -2.01 -2.71 -25.33
C GLN A 251 -0.50 -2.52 -25.59
N ASP A 252 0.14 -1.68 -24.76
CA ASP A 252 1.57 -1.39 -24.89
C ASP A 252 2.43 -2.60 -24.49
N PRO A 253 3.09 -3.28 -25.45
CA PRO A 253 3.89 -4.46 -25.15
C PRO A 253 5.18 -4.12 -24.41
N HIS A 254 5.68 -2.88 -24.51
CA HIS A 254 6.87 -2.46 -23.77
C HIS A 254 6.55 -2.26 -22.30
N ALA A 255 5.42 -1.63 -21.99
CA ALA A 255 4.94 -1.48 -20.62
C ALA A 255 4.72 -2.84 -19.97
N LEU A 256 4.05 -3.77 -20.67
CA LEU A 256 3.84 -5.13 -20.16
C LEU A 256 5.16 -5.87 -19.95
N SER A 257 6.10 -5.77 -20.90
CA SER A 257 7.40 -6.44 -20.82
C SER A 257 8.29 -5.87 -19.71
N PHE A 258 8.21 -4.56 -19.44
CA PHE A 258 8.89 -3.96 -18.28
C PHE A 258 8.38 -4.56 -16.97
N VAL A 259 7.04 -4.55 -16.78
CA VAL A 259 6.43 -5.09 -15.56
C VAL A 259 6.74 -6.57 -15.40
N ASP A 260 6.65 -7.33 -16.48
CA ASP A 260 6.93 -8.76 -16.49
C ASP A 260 8.35 -9.07 -15.97
N ARG A 261 9.37 -8.37 -16.49
CA ARG A 261 10.76 -8.52 -16.02
C ARG A 261 10.93 -8.08 -14.56
N ALA A 262 10.30 -6.96 -14.17
CA ALA A 262 10.39 -6.48 -12.81
C ALA A 262 9.80 -7.48 -11.80
N LEU A 263 8.62 -8.01 -12.10
CA LEU A 263 7.93 -8.98 -11.24
C LEU A 263 8.66 -10.33 -11.20
N GLU A 264 9.16 -10.82 -12.33
CA GLU A 264 9.98 -12.03 -12.32
C GLU A 264 11.29 -11.84 -11.57
N GLY A 265 11.97 -10.70 -11.74
CA GLY A 265 13.21 -10.38 -11.03
C GLY A 265 13.01 -10.36 -9.51
N MET A 266 12.00 -9.63 -9.04
CA MET A 266 11.67 -9.57 -7.61
C MET A 266 11.25 -10.92 -7.05
N ALA A 267 10.36 -11.66 -7.73
CA ALA A 267 9.84 -12.94 -7.22
C ALA A 267 10.89 -14.05 -7.21
N ARG A 268 11.91 -13.96 -8.04
CA ARG A 268 13.03 -14.92 -8.08
C ARG A 268 14.16 -14.54 -7.13
N GLY A 269 14.35 -13.25 -6.86
CA GLY A 269 15.40 -12.73 -6.00
C GLY A 269 15.16 -13.00 -4.51
N GLY A 270 16.13 -12.62 -3.69
CA GLY A 270 16.06 -12.73 -2.23
C GLY A 270 15.13 -11.69 -1.59
N ILE A 271 14.73 -10.64 -2.33
CA ILE A 271 13.71 -9.68 -1.85
C ILE A 271 12.36 -10.36 -1.58
N TYR A 272 12.08 -11.47 -2.26
CA TYR A 272 10.94 -12.34 -1.99
C TYR A 272 11.36 -13.47 -1.06
N ASP A 273 10.66 -13.64 0.06
CA ASP A 273 10.91 -14.75 0.97
C ASP A 273 10.42 -16.07 0.35
N GLN A 274 11.34 -16.84 -0.20
CA GLN A 274 11.05 -18.08 -0.91
C GLN A 274 10.42 -19.16 -0.01
N VAL A 275 10.61 -19.07 1.30
CA VAL A 275 10.10 -20.05 2.29
C VAL A 275 8.78 -19.63 2.88
N GLY A 276 8.68 -18.39 3.36
CA GLY A 276 7.50 -17.91 4.08
C GLY A 276 6.52 -17.09 3.24
N GLY A 277 6.93 -16.67 2.05
CA GLY A 277 6.19 -15.73 1.23
C GLY A 277 6.30 -14.28 1.73
N GLY A 278 5.76 -13.37 0.94
CA GLY A 278 5.85 -11.93 1.20
C GLY A 278 7.19 -11.32 0.79
N PHE A 279 7.22 -10.01 0.68
CA PHE A 279 8.34 -9.24 0.18
C PHE A 279 9.01 -8.42 1.28
N ALA A 280 10.33 -8.38 1.30
CA ALA A 280 11.09 -7.36 1.98
C ALA A 280 10.87 -6.00 1.31
N ARG A 281 11.20 -4.91 2.03
CA ARG A 281 10.88 -3.56 1.59
C ARG A 281 11.63 -3.12 0.35
N TYR A 282 12.95 -3.43 0.25
CA TYR A 282 13.81 -3.11 -0.89
C TYR A 282 15.02 -4.03 -0.91
N SER A 283 15.74 -4.05 -2.04
CA SER A 283 17.06 -4.68 -2.16
C SER A 283 18.15 -3.64 -2.02
N VAL A 284 19.24 -3.98 -1.30
CA VAL A 284 20.40 -3.09 -1.16
C VAL A 284 21.31 -3.13 -2.39
N ASP A 285 21.18 -4.17 -3.23
CA ASP A 285 21.91 -4.37 -4.48
C ASP A 285 21.03 -4.16 -5.74
N GLU A 286 21.64 -4.28 -6.92
CA GLU A 286 20.97 -4.17 -8.22
C GLU A 286 20.28 -5.46 -8.66
N GLU A 287 20.63 -6.60 -8.05
CA GLU A 287 20.23 -7.94 -8.48
C GLU A 287 18.92 -8.42 -7.88
N TRP A 288 18.30 -7.71 -6.95
CA TRP A 288 17.19 -8.15 -6.10
C TRP A 288 17.59 -9.27 -5.11
N LEU A 289 18.89 -9.48 -4.85
CA LEU A 289 19.41 -10.58 -4.06
C LEU A 289 19.41 -10.29 -2.58
N VAL A 290 20.13 -9.27 -2.13
CA VAL A 290 20.27 -8.95 -0.70
C VAL A 290 19.19 -7.94 -0.30
N PRO A 291 18.14 -8.38 0.40
CA PRO A 291 17.09 -7.45 0.84
C PRO A 291 17.50 -6.73 2.12
N HIS A 292 16.91 -5.59 2.38
CA HIS A 292 16.71 -5.13 3.73
C HIS A 292 15.51 -5.90 4.29
N PHE A 293 15.73 -6.83 5.21
CA PHE A 293 14.80 -7.91 5.54
C PHE A 293 13.50 -7.50 6.20
N GLU A 294 13.29 -6.21 6.53
CA GLU A 294 12.01 -5.74 7.06
C GLU A 294 10.84 -5.98 6.08
N LYS A 295 9.71 -6.43 6.59
CA LYS A 295 8.48 -6.63 5.79
C LYS A 295 7.38 -5.70 6.27
N MET A 296 6.98 -4.76 5.41
CA MET A 296 5.97 -3.75 5.70
C MET A 296 4.62 -4.13 5.10
N LEU A 297 3.53 -3.92 5.83
CA LEU A 297 2.17 -4.23 5.35
C LEU A 297 1.83 -3.49 4.05
N TYR A 298 2.25 -2.22 3.92
CA TYR A 298 1.97 -1.45 2.70
C TYR A 298 2.65 -2.04 1.45
N ASN A 299 3.86 -2.62 1.57
CA ASN A 299 4.50 -3.31 0.44
C ASN A 299 3.70 -4.55 0.04
N GLN A 300 3.27 -5.38 1.01
CA GLN A 300 2.48 -6.56 0.72
C GLN A 300 1.17 -6.19 0.04
N SER A 301 0.50 -5.12 0.49
CA SER A 301 -0.76 -4.68 -0.10
C SER A 301 -0.58 -4.19 -1.54
N GLN A 302 0.42 -3.35 -1.79
CA GLN A 302 0.65 -2.79 -3.12
C GLN A 302 1.19 -3.83 -4.11
N LEU A 303 2.18 -4.64 -3.71
CA LEU A 303 2.68 -5.75 -4.53
C LEU A 303 1.60 -6.80 -4.78
N GLY A 304 0.77 -7.13 -3.79
CA GLY A 304 -0.39 -7.99 -3.98
C GLY A 304 -1.32 -7.47 -5.09
N LEU A 305 -1.60 -6.16 -5.11
CA LEU A 305 -2.40 -5.55 -6.16
C LEU A 305 -1.69 -5.57 -7.52
N VAL A 306 -0.38 -5.29 -7.56
CA VAL A 306 0.43 -5.36 -8.79
C VAL A 306 0.42 -6.77 -9.38
N TYR A 307 0.70 -7.81 -8.57
CA TYR A 307 0.67 -9.20 -9.04
C TYR A 307 -0.73 -9.65 -9.47
N LEU A 308 -1.80 -9.19 -8.80
CA LEU A 308 -3.17 -9.44 -9.23
C LEU A 308 -3.45 -8.87 -10.63
N GLN A 309 -3.09 -7.61 -10.86
CA GLN A 309 -3.31 -6.95 -12.16
C GLN A 309 -2.42 -7.58 -13.25
N ALA A 310 -1.16 -7.91 -12.93
CA ALA A 310 -0.26 -8.59 -13.86
C ALA A 310 -0.78 -9.99 -14.23
N TYR A 311 -1.27 -10.77 -13.26
CA TYR A 311 -1.89 -12.05 -13.52
C TYR A 311 -3.11 -11.93 -14.44
N ARG A 312 -3.97 -10.94 -14.20
CA ARG A 312 -5.14 -10.69 -15.05
C ARG A 312 -4.80 -10.38 -16.51
N LEU A 313 -3.63 -9.76 -16.75
CA LEU A 313 -3.16 -9.42 -18.10
C LEU A 313 -2.37 -10.54 -18.76
N THR A 314 -1.66 -11.36 -18.00
CA THR A 314 -0.72 -12.35 -18.54
C THR A 314 -1.18 -13.79 -18.34
N HIS A 315 -2.05 -14.06 -17.38
CA HIS A 315 -2.44 -15.39 -16.91
C HIS A 315 -1.24 -16.28 -16.52
N LYS A 316 -0.06 -15.69 -16.19
CA LYS A 316 1.13 -16.45 -15.77
C LYS A 316 0.89 -17.14 -14.44
N PRO A 317 0.96 -18.49 -14.36
CA PRO A 317 0.75 -19.22 -13.11
C PRO A 317 1.75 -18.82 -12.00
N PHE A 318 2.96 -18.40 -12.39
CA PHE A 318 3.97 -17.94 -11.45
C PHE A 318 3.53 -16.67 -10.70
N PHE A 319 2.90 -15.72 -11.39
CA PHE A 319 2.38 -14.51 -10.74
C PHE A 319 1.22 -14.82 -9.79
N LEU A 320 0.34 -15.75 -10.16
CA LEU A 320 -0.71 -16.22 -9.27
C LEU A 320 -0.14 -16.89 -8.02
N ARG A 321 0.91 -17.73 -8.19
CA ARG A 321 1.61 -18.37 -7.07
C ARG A 321 2.19 -17.35 -6.10
N VAL A 322 2.92 -16.37 -6.60
CA VAL A 322 3.53 -15.30 -5.77
C VAL A 322 2.47 -14.47 -5.07
N LEU A 323 1.41 -14.07 -5.77
CA LEU A 323 0.25 -13.38 -5.18
C LEU A 323 -0.35 -14.19 -4.03
N THR A 324 -0.64 -15.47 -4.28
CA THR A 324 -1.26 -16.36 -3.28
C THR A 324 -0.38 -16.48 -2.04
N GLN A 325 0.91 -16.76 -2.21
CA GLN A 325 1.86 -16.90 -1.10
C GLN A 325 2.06 -15.58 -0.34
N THR A 326 2.03 -14.43 -1.03
CA THR A 326 2.12 -13.12 -0.38
C THR A 326 0.88 -12.82 0.47
N LEU A 327 -0.32 -13.07 -0.05
CA LEU A 327 -1.55 -12.86 0.72
C LEU A 327 -1.70 -13.89 1.84
N ASP A 328 -1.22 -15.11 1.66
CA ASP A 328 -1.20 -16.15 2.71
C ASP A 328 -0.22 -15.78 3.83
N TYR A 329 0.96 -15.21 3.52
CA TYR A 329 1.85 -14.61 4.50
C TYR A 329 1.14 -13.53 5.32
N VAL A 330 0.42 -12.61 4.67
CA VAL A 330 -0.32 -11.58 5.40
C VAL A 330 -1.37 -12.17 6.34
N LEU A 331 -2.13 -13.18 5.91
CA LEU A 331 -3.15 -13.81 6.74
C LEU A 331 -2.55 -14.63 7.88
N ARG A 332 -1.39 -15.25 7.68
CA ARG A 332 -0.73 -16.09 8.67
C ARG A 332 0.04 -15.26 9.70
N ASP A 333 0.86 -14.29 9.25
CA ASP A 333 1.87 -13.64 10.08
C ASP A 333 1.51 -12.20 10.46
N MET A 334 0.74 -11.49 9.61
CA MET A 334 0.40 -10.11 9.85
C MET A 334 -1.06 -9.89 10.28
N GLN A 335 -1.95 -10.87 10.17
CA GLN A 335 -3.34 -10.70 10.59
C GLN A 335 -3.46 -10.77 12.12
N ARG A 336 -4.08 -9.75 12.72
CA ARG A 336 -4.37 -9.71 14.17
C ARG A 336 -5.51 -10.68 14.51
N PRO A 337 -5.44 -11.38 15.64
CA PRO A 337 -6.53 -12.27 16.07
C PRO A 337 -7.89 -11.55 16.19
N SER A 338 -7.88 -10.28 16.61
CA SER A 338 -9.09 -9.45 16.72
C SER A 338 -9.64 -9.00 15.35
N GLY A 339 -8.82 -9.00 14.30
CA GLY A 339 -9.06 -8.42 12.98
C GLY A 339 -8.15 -7.22 12.73
N GLY A 340 -8.01 -6.83 11.45
CA GLY A 340 -7.00 -5.88 11.01
C GLY A 340 -5.61 -6.52 10.93
N PHE A 341 -4.59 -5.69 10.69
CA PHE A 341 -3.25 -6.18 10.40
C PHE A 341 -2.21 -5.42 11.22
N TYR A 342 -1.14 -6.14 11.61
CA TYR A 342 0.09 -5.57 12.13
C TYR A 342 0.81 -4.76 11.06
N SER A 343 1.62 -3.76 11.46
CA SER A 343 2.23 -2.84 10.50
C SER A 343 3.48 -3.39 9.84
N ALA A 344 4.36 -4.07 10.58
CA ALA A 344 5.65 -4.51 10.06
C ALA A 344 6.26 -5.65 10.89
N THR A 345 7.25 -6.33 10.27
CA THR A 345 8.24 -7.17 10.96
C THR A 345 9.63 -6.62 10.71
N ASP A 346 10.48 -6.67 11.74
CA ASP A 346 11.83 -6.14 11.72
C ASP A 346 12.75 -6.93 10.76
N ALA A 347 13.84 -6.30 10.34
CA ALA A 347 14.94 -6.94 9.63
C ALA A 347 15.83 -7.76 10.57
N ASP A 348 15.94 -7.31 11.83
CA ASP A 348 16.88 -7.84 12.82
C ASP A 348 16.23 -8.94 13.67
N SER A 349 17.00 -9.99 13.91
CA SER A 349 16.75 -11.00 14.93
C SER A 349 18.05 -11.26 15.69
N GLU A 350 17.99 -11.43 17.02
CA GLU A 350 19.16 -11.65 17.86
C GLU A 350 20.23 -10.54 17.78
N GLY A 351 19.85 -9.35 17.29
CA GLY A 351 20.74 -8.19 17.12
C GLY A 351 21.49 -8.15 15.79
N GLU A 352 21.21 -9.06 14.86
CA GLU A 352 21.83 -9.14 13.53
C GLU A 352 20.76 -9.17 12.43
N GLU A 353 21.04 -8.51 11.30
CA GLU A 353 20.12 -8.43 10.17
C GLU A 353 20.05 -9.76 9.42
N GLY A 354 18.87 -10.24 9.09
CA GLY A 354 18.63 -11.37 8.19
C GLY A 354 18.81 -12.77 8.79
N VAL A 355 19.26 -12.92 10.04
CA VAL A 355 19.51 -14.21 10.68
C VAL A 355 18.30 -15.13 10.66
N PHE A 356 17.09 -14.58 10.86
CA PHE A 356 15.86 -15.36 10.80
C PHE A 356 15.62 -15.94 9.41
N PHE A 357 15.98 -15.25 8.34
CA PHE A 357 15.60 -15.57 6.95
C PHE A 357 16.63 -16.38 6.19
N THR A 358 17.91 -16.31 6.58
CA THR A 358 19.03 -16.97 5.89
C THR A 358 19.28 -18.40 6.34
N TRP A 359 20.00 -19.17 5.54
CA TRP A 359 20.21 -20.60 5.77
C TRP A 359 21.67 -21.00 5.58
N SER A 360 22.21 -21.76 6.51
CA SER A 360 23.43 -22.53 6.28
C SER A 360 23.11 -23.84 5.55
N LEU A 361 24.10 -24.43 4.85
CA LEU A 361 23.91 -25.77 4.27
C LEU A 361 23.65 -26.86 5.31
N ALA A 362 24.17 -26.69 6.52
CA ALA A 362 23.93 -27.64 7.62
C ALA A 362 22.45 -27.65 8.01
N GLU A 363 21.84 -26.48 8.22
CA GLU A 363 20.42 -26.35 8.55
C GLU A 363 19.51 -26.92 7.45
N LEU A 364 19.83 -26.67 6.18
CA LEU A 364 19.08 -27.24 5.05
C LEU A 364 19.15 -28.77 5.02
N ARG A 365 20.34 -29.36 5.30
CA ARG A 365 20.52 -30.82 5.38
C ARG A 365 19.82 -31.44 6.58
N ASP A 366 19.72 -30.72 7.68
CA ASP A 366 19.04 -31.21 8.89
C ASP A 366 17.53 -31.16 8.75
N ALA A 367 16.99 -30.18 8.01
CA ALA A 367 15.56 -30.00 7.79
C ALA A 367 14.97 -30.90 6.69
N LEU A 368 15.78 -31.37 5.73
CA LEU A 368 15.35 -32.04 4.50
C LEU A 368 16.00 -33.41 4.35
N ASP A 369 15.33 -34.31 3.66
CA ASP A 369 15.98 -35.53 3.22
C ASP A 369 16.94 -35.28 2.02
N VAL A 370 17.67 -36.31 1.59
CA VAL A 370 18.72 -36.16 0.56
C VAL A 370 18.13 -35.74 -0.79
N GLU A 371 16.97 -36.22 -1.17
CA GLU A 371 16.34 -35.92 -2.47
C GLU A 371 15.76 -34.50 -2.45
N GLU A 372 15.13 -34.13 -1.36
CA GLU A 372 14.60 -32.78 -1.12
C GLU A 372 15.71 -31.73 -1.08
N PHE A 373 16.80 -32.01 -0.36
CA PHE A 373 17.97 -31.14 -0.32
C PHE A 373 18.58 -30.92 -1.71
N GLU A 374 18.73 -32.00 -2.51
CA GLU A 374 19.26 -31.87 -3.86
C GLU A 374 18.31 -31.07 -4.79
N LEU A 375 16.98 -31.14 -4.57
CA LEU A 375 16.04 -30.29 -5.29
C LEU A 375 16.22 -28.82 -4.90
N VAL A 376 16.29 -28.50 -3.60
CA VAL A 376 16.55 -27.15 -3.10
C VAL A 376 17.89 -26.62 -3.63
N ARG A 377 18.95 -27.44 -3.57
CA ARG A 377 20.27 -27.06 -4.10
C ARG A 377 20.24 -26.71 -5.58
N ARG A 378 19.45 -27.46 -6.36
CA ARG A 378 19.31 -27.22 -7.81
C ARG A 378 18.48 -25.98 -8.13
N LEU A 379 17.43 -25.69 -7.34
CA LEU A 379 16.53 -24.56 -7.58
C LEU A 379 17.09 -23.25 -7.06
N TYR A 380 17.63 -23.25 -5.84
CA TYR A 380 18.04 -22.05 -5.11
C TYR A 380 19.56 -21.85 -5.03
N GLY A 381 20.36 -22.83 -5.37
CA GLY A 381 21.80 -22.74 -5.48
C GLY A 381 22.59 -22.47 -4.19
N PRO A 382 22.13 -22.85 -2.98
CA PRO A 382 22.89 -22.59 -1.77
C PRO A 382 24.23 -23.32 -1.78
N ASP A 383 25.28 -22.69 -1.26
CA ASP A 383 26.62 -23.23 -1.16
C ASP A 383 27.26 -23.02 0.22
N GLU A 384 28.51 -23.53 0.42
CA GLU A 384 29.20 -23.44 1.70
C GLU A 384 29.76 -22.05 2.01
N LEU A 385 29.98 -21.22 1.01
CA LEU A 385 30.47 -19.85 1.20
C LEU A 385 29.34 -18.89 1.55
N GLY A 386 28.12 -19.20 1.10
CA GLY A 386 26.97 -18.34 1.22
C GLY A 386 27.05 -17.10 0.34
N ASN A 387 25.90 -16.46 0.13
CA ASN A 387 25.76 -15.20 -0.60
C ASN A 387 25.48 -14.00 0.30
N PHE A 388 25.40 -14.21 1.62
CA PHE A 388 25.19 -13.17 2.62
C PHE A 388 25.84 -13.58 3.96
N GLU A 389 26.91 -12.91 4.36
CA GLU A 389 27.61 -13.08 5.65
C GLU A 389 27.91 -14.53 6.06
N GLY A 390 28.23 -15.39 5.07
CA GLY A 390 28.52 -16.81 5.28
C GLY A 390 27.28 -17.72 5.34
N SER A 391 26.08 -17.15 5.17
CA SER A 391 24.80 -17.83 5.06
C SER A 391 24.21 -17.63 3.65
N ASN A 392 23.13 -18.36 3.35
CA ASN A 392 22.47 -18.29 2.05
C ASN A 392 21.10 -17.63 2.16
N ILE A 393 20.91 -16.55 1.41
CA ILE A 393 19.60 -16.08 0.98
C ILE A 393 19.16 -17.02 -0.15
N LEU A 394 17.96 -17.57 -0.06
CA LEU A 394 17.43 -18.43 -1.10
C LEU A 394 16.88 -17.57 -2.25
N GLU A 395 17.44 -17.76 -3.45
CA GLU A 395 16.97 -17.14 -4.69
C GLU A 395 16.71 -18.18 -5.76
N LEU A 396 15.70 -18.00 -6.61
CA LEU A 396 15.43 -18.91 -7.71
C LEU A 396 16.44 -18.68 -8.84
N SER A 397 17.45 -19.55 -8.94
CA SER A 397 18.46 -19.51 -9.99
C SER A 397 17.89 -19.78 -11.40
N ARG A 398 16.70 -20.38 -11.50
CA ARG A 398 16.00 -20.70 -12.74
C ARG A 398 14.48 -20.67 -12.55
N SER A 399 13.74 -20.55 -13.67
CA SER A 399 12.28 -20.58 -13.65
C SER A 399 11.73 -21.94 -13.17
N LEU A 400 10.68 -21.89 -12.33
CA LEU A 400 10.00 -23.09 -11.83
C LEU A 400 9.36 -23.88 -12.97
N GLU A 401 8.83 -23.23 -13.98
CA GLU A 401 8.21 -23.88 -15.14
C GLU A 401 9.25 -24.67 -15.98
N VAL A 402 10.46 -24.10 -16.14
CA VAL A 402 11.57 -24.81 -16.81
C VAL A 402 11.97 -26.03 -15.99
N SER A 403 12.12 -25.87 -14.70
CA SER A 403 12.50 -26.94 -13.77
C SER A 403 11.45 -28.06 -13.74
N ALA A 404 10.16 -27.72 -13.71
CA ALA A 404 9.06 -28.69 -13.76
C ALA A 404 9.06 -29.50 -15.07
N ARG A 405 9.32 -28.84 -16.21
CA ARG A 405 9.40 -29.53 -17.50
C ARG A 405 10.63 -30.45 -17.61
N GLU A 406 11.77 -30.04 -17.08
CA GLU A 406 13.00 -30.82 -17.08
C GLU A 406 12.90 -32.09 -16.21
N THR A 407 12.22 -32.01 -15.08
CA THR A 407 11.99 -33.15 -14.22
C THR A 407 10.95 -34.12 -14.79
N GLY A 408 10.00 -33.61 -15.59
CA GLY A 408 8.84 -34.39 -16.08
C GLY A 408 7.92 -34.88 -14.95
N ASP A 409 8.08 -34.35 -13.75
CA ASP A 409 7.30 -34.72 -12.56
C ASP A 409 5.98 -33.96 -12.57
N THR A 410 4.87 -34.66 -12.61
CA THR A 410 3.52 -34.09 -12.56
C THR A 410 3.20 -33.46 -11.21
N ASP A 411 3.88 -33.90 -10.15
CA ASP A 411 3.68 -33.46 -8.78
C ASP A 411 4.72 -32.43 -8.32
N PHE A 412 5.56 -31.92 -9.22
CA PHE A 412 6.66 -30.99 -8.94
C PHE A 412 6.28 -29.85 -8.01
N TYR A 413 5.19 -29.14 -8.30
CA TYR A 413 4.77 -28.00 -7.46
C TYR A 413 4.29 -28.43 -6.09
N SER A 414 3.57 -29.57 -6.00
CA SER A 414 3.14 -30.12 -4.72
C SER A 414 4.33 -30.58 -3.86
N THR A 415 5.33 -31.20 -4.49
CA THR A 415 6.58 -31.62 -3.82
C THR A 415 7.35 -30.39 -3.33
N LEU A 416 7.49 -29.35 -4.17
CA LEU A 416 8.15 -28.11 -3.77
C LEU A 416 7.43 -27.45 -2.59
N ASP A 417 6.09 -27.39 -2.60
CA ASP A 417 5.31 -26.80 -1.51
C ASP A 417 5.51 -27.55 -0.20
N GLN A 418 5.59 -28.89 -0.23
CA GLN A 418 5.89 -29.69 0.96
C GLN A 418 7.31 -29.45 1.50
N ILE A 419 8.29 -29.26 0.63
CA ILE A 419 9.66 -28.89 1.00
C ILE A 419 9.72 -27.53 1.67
N LEU A 420 9.07 -26.54 1.05
CA LEU A 420 9.03 -25.17 1.60
C LEU A 420 8.30 -25.14 2.95
N GLU A 421 7.25 -25.93 3.13
CA GLU A 421 6.56 -26.07 4.42
C GLU A 421 7.49 -26.68 5.49
N LYS A 422 8.32 -27.69 5.16
CA LYS A 422 9.31 -28.24 6.11
C LYS A 422 10.32 -27.18 6.51
N LEU A 423 10.84 -26.41 5.54
CA LEU A 423 11.75 -25.30 5.81
C LEU A 423 11.09 -24.22 6.66
N TYR A 424 9.84 -23.86 6.35
CA TYR A 424 9.06 -22.91 7.15
C TYR A 424 8.95 -23.39 8.61
N LEU A 425 8.52 -24.62 8.84
CA LEU A 425 8.41 -25.17 10.20
C LEU A 425 9.75 -25.25 10.95
N ALA A 426 10.85 -25.52 10.25
CA ALA A 426 12.19 -25.49 10.85
C ALA A 426 12.59 -24.06 11.26
N ARG A 427 12.30 -23.07 10.40
CA ARG A 427 12.57 -21.66 10.65
C ARG A 427 11.74 -21.08 11.81
N GLU A 428 10.50 -21.51 11.97
CA GLU A 428 9.61 -21.10 13.07
C GLU A 428 10.13 -21.47 14.47
N GLN A 429 11.17 -22.33 14.57
CA GLN A 429 11.86 -22.63 15.83
C GLN A 429 12.92 -21.58 16.21
N ARG A 430 13.27 -20.68 15.29
CA ARG A 430 14.23 -19.59 15.52
C ARG A 430 13.59 -18.46 16.32
N ILE A 431 14.42 -17.57 16.86
CA ILE A 431 13.95 -16.32 17.48
C ILE A 431 13.40 -15.42 16.37
N HIS A 432 12.13 -15.06 16.48
CA HIS A 432 11.47 -14.23 15.50
C HIS A 432 11.96 -12.77 15.53
N PRO A 433 12.02 -12.09 14.40
CA PRO A 433 12.18 -10.65 14.36
C PRO A 433 11.07 -9.94 15.16
N LEU A 434 11.38 -8.75 15.66
CA LEU A 434 10.38 -7.91 16.31
C LEU A 434 9.23 -7.65 15.35
N ARG A 435 8.00 -7.84 15.82
CA ARG A 435 6.79 -7.43 15.08
C ARG A 435 6.26 -6.12 15.67
N ASP A 436 6.02 -5.15 14.82
CA ASP A 436 5.33 -3.94 15.21
C ASP A 436 3.81 -4.17 15.21
N ASP A 437 3.25 -4.26 16.38
CA ASP A 437 1.85 -4.62 16.61
C ASP A 437 0.85 -3.46 16.40
N LYS A 438 1.31 -2.29 15.95
CA LYS A 438 0.44 -1.18 15.55
C LYS A 438 -0.46 -1.62 14.39
N LEU A 439 -1.75 -1.29 14.47
CA LEU A 439 -2.61 -1.22 13.31
C LEU A 439 -2.56 0.23 12.80
N ILE A 440 -2.11 0.42 11.56
CA ILE A 440 -2.15 1.71 10.86
C ILE A 440 -3.32 1.66 9.89
N VAL A 441 -4.27 2.59 10.03
CA VAL A 441 -5.52 2.57 9.24
C VAL A 441 -5.24 2.67 7.76
N ALA A 442 -4.31 3.52 7.32
CA ALA A 442 -3.93 3.66 5.92
C ALA A 442 -3.45 2.35 5.31
N TRP A 443 -2.55 1.65 5.98
CA TRP A 443 -1.96 0.41 5.47
C TRP A 443 -2.95 -0.75 5.50
N SER A 444 -3.76 -0.82 6.56
CA SER A 444 -4.85 -1.80 6.66
C SER A 444 -5.94 -1.52 5.61
N GLY A 445 -6.26 -0.26 5.32
CA GLY A 445 -7.19 0.14 4.27
C GLY A 445 -6.74 -0.32 2.88
N ALA A 446 -5.45 -0.12 2.55
CA ALA A 446 -4.84 -0.61 1.31
C ALA A 446 -4.87 -2.15 1.22
N MET A 447 -4.60 -2.86 2.34
CA MET A 447 -4.68 -4.32 2.37
C MET A 447 -6.12 -4.82 2.22
N ILE A 448 -7.10 -4.15 2.82
CA ILE A 448 -8.53 -4.44 2.61
C ILE A 448 -8.89 -4.34 1.13
N ASN A 449 -8.45 -3.27 0.44
CA ASN A 449 -8.64 -3.09 -0.99
C ASN A 449 -8.08 -4.28 -1.79
N THR A 450 -6.84 -4.66 -1.55
CA THR A 450 -6.17 -5.75 -2.26
C THR A 450 -6.85 -7.10 -2.00
N LEU A 451 -7.14 -7.44 -0.75
CA LEU A 451 -7.81 -8.69 -0.38
C LEU A 451 -9.24 -8.78 -0.94
N ALA A 452 -9.99 -7.68 -0.94
CA ALA A 452 -11.34 -7.64 -1.50
C ALA A 452 -11.31 -7.87 -3.01
N GLN A 453 -10.42 -7.20 -3.73
CA GLN A 453 -10.26 -7.37 -5.18
C GLN A 453 -9.77 -8.79 -5.51
N ALA A 454 -8.71 -9.28 -4.87
CA ALA A 454 -8.17 -10.61 -5.11
C ALA A 454 -9.20 -11.70 -4.79
N GLY A 455 -9.89 -11.60 -3.65
CA GLY A 455 -10.93 -12.55 -3.25
C GLY A 455 -12.10 -12.59 -4.23
N ALA A 456 -12.54 -11.43 -4.73
CA ALA A 456 -13.60 -11.37 -5.73
C ALA A 456 -13.16 -11.91 -7.09
N ARG A 457 -11.96 -11.59 -7.56
CA ARG A 457 -11.48 -11.98 -8.89
C ARG A 457 -11.10 -13.46 -9.00
N LEU A 458 -10.44 -13.97 -7.96
CA LEU A 458 -9.93 -15.35 -7.93
C LEU A 458 -10.87 -16.32 -7.24
N SER A 459 -12.05 -15.84 -6.82
CA SER A 459 -13.04 -16.67 -6.09
C SER A 459 -12.48 -17.30 -4.81
N GLU A 460 -11.65 -16.53 -4.07
CA GLU A 460 -11.02 -16.94 -2.81
C GLU A 460 -11.73 -16.29 -1.61
N PRO A 461 -12.76 -16.92 -1.04
CA PRO A 461 -13.61 -16.31 -0.01
C PRO A 461 -12.85 -15.99 1.29
N ARG A 462 -11.75 -16.70 1.60
CA ARG A 462 -10.91 -16.44 2.78
C ARG A 462 -10.29 -15.03 2.77
N TRP A 463 -9.90 -14.52 1.60
CA TRP A 463 -9.36 -13.17 1.47
C TRP A 463 -10.43 -12.10 1.67
N THR A 464 -11.60 -12.30 1.05
CA THR A 464 -12.74 -11.41 1.28
C THR A 464 -13.18 -11.40 2.75
N ALA A 465 -13.19 -12.56 3.42
CA ALA A 465 -13.54 -12.66 4.84
C ALA A 465 -12.53 -11.93 5.74
N ALA A 466 -11.24 -12.01 5.44
CA ALA A 466 -10.20 -11.26 6.16
C ALA A 466 -10.36 -9.75 5.98
N ALA A 467 -10.64 -9.30 4.75
CA ALA A 467 -10.91 -7.90 4.44
C ALA A 467 -12.13 -7.37 5.19
N LEU A 468 -13.24 -8.12 5.20
CA LEU A 468 -14.46 -7.79 5.95
C LEU A 468 -14.18 -7.64 7.44
N LYS A 469 -13.50 -8.63 8.04
CA LYS A 469 -13.15 -8.61 9.46
C LYS A 469 -12.27 -7.40 9.81
N ALA A 470 -11.32 -7.05 8.96
CA ALA A 470 -10.46 -5.88 9.14
C ALA A 470 -11.28 -4.57 9.07
N ALA A 471 -12.14 -4.43 8.07
CA ALA A 471 -13.00 -3.26 7.90
C ALA A 471 -13.98 -3.06 9.06
N GLU A 472 -14.59 -4.15 9.56
CA GLU A 472 -15.49 -4.10 10.72
C GLU A 472 -14.79 -3.58 11.97
N ILE A 473 -13.58 -4.08 12.26
CA ILE A 473 -12.78 -3.65 13.41
C ILE A 473 -12.40 -2.17 13.29
N ILE A 474 -11.85 -1.75 12.15
CA ILE A 474 -11.44 -0.36 11.94
C ILE A 474 -12.65 0.58 12.03
N CYS A 475 -13.76 0.23 11.40
CA CYS A 475 -14.98 1.06 11.46
C CYS A 475 -15.59 1.12 12.88
N ARG A 476 -15.40 0.08 13.69
CA ARG A 476 -15.89 0.08 15.07
C ARG A 476 -14.99 0.86 16.02
N ASP A 477 -13.66 0.68 15.90
CA ASP A 477 -12.71 1.13 16.92
C ASP A 477 -12.01 2.45 16.53
N ASN A 478 -11.71 2.67 15.24
CA ASN A 478 -10.95 3.83 14.79
C ASN A 478 -11.81 5.00 14.32
N ILE A 479 -13.13 4.84 14.14
CA ILE A 479 -14.02 5.97 13.84
C ILE A 479 -14.48 6.63 15.14
N GLN A 480 -14.18 7.91 15.31
CA GLN A 480 -14.60 8.73 16.44
C GLN A 480 -16.11 9.02 16.38
N VAL A 481 -16.70 9.41 17.50
CA VAL A 481 -18.10 9.88 17.54
C VAL A 481 -18.34 11.08 16.63
N SER A 482 -17.31 11.89 16.39
CA SER A 482 -17.32 13.02 15.45
C SER A 482 -17.32 12.60 13.96
N GLY A 483 -17.10 11.32 13.64
CA GLY A 483 -16.89 10.82 12.29
C GLY A 483 -15.43 10.89 11.82
N LYS A 484 -14.52 11.51 12.59
CA LYS A 484 -13.08 11.53 12.28
C LYS A 484 -12.45 10.18 12.54
N LEU A 485 -11.28 9.93 11.91
CA LEU A 485 -10.50 8.72 12.12
C LEU A 485 -9.41 8.92 13.16
N TRP A 486 -9.15 7.87 13.93
CA TRP A 486 -7.88 7.63 14.58
C TRP A 486 -6.96 6.85 13.65
N ARG A 487 -5.68 7.27 13.53
CA ARG A 487 -4.69 6.64 12.67
C ARG A 487 -4.23 5.28 13.19
N ILE A 488 -3.96 5.21 14.50
CA ILE A 488 -3.30 4.07 15.14
C ILE A 488 -4.27 3.35 16.07
N ALA A 489 -4.22 2.00 16.07
CA ALA A 489 -4.80 1.17 17.13
C ALA A 489 -3.74 0.19 17.64
N LEU A 490 -3.49 0.21 18.96
CA LEU A 490 -2.51 -0.65 19.62
C LEU A 490 -3.00 -1.00 21.02
N ASN A 491 -2.91 -2.28 21.41
CA ASN A 491 -3.27 -2.78 22.74
C ASN A 491 -4.68 -2.36 23.24
N GLY A 492 -5.64 -2.24 22.31
CA GLY A 492 -7.01 -1.84 22.61
C GLY A 492 -7.23 -0.33 22.78
N ALA A 493 -6.18 0.48 22.63
CA ALA A 493 -6.25 1.93 22.58
C ALA A 493 -6.15 2.44 21.13
N VAL A 494 -6.72 3.62 20.90
CA VAL A 494 -6.60 4.34 19.62
C VAL A 494 -5.98 5.70 19.86
N SER A 495 -5.13 6.15 18.93
CA SER A 495 -4.39 7.39 19.07
C SER A 495 -4.10 8.04 17.72
N ILE A 496 -3.62 9.25 17.75
CA ILE A 496 -3.23 10.07 16.60
C ILE A 496 -4.39 10.32 15.64
N ASN A 497 -4.66 11.57 15.33
CA ASN A 497 -5.67 11.94 14.34
C ASN A 497 -5.29 11.41 12.94
N GLY A 498 -6.28 10.84 12.24
CA GLY A 498 -6.09 10.32 10.89
C GLY A 498 -5.55 11.37 9.93
N GLN A 499 -4.61 10.97 9.09
CA GLN A 499 -4.05 11.74 7.98
C GLN A 499 -4.87 11.48 6.71
N LEU A 500 -4.63 12.24 5.63
CA LEU A 500 -5.35 12.06 4.36
C LEU A 500 -5.29 10.63 3.85
N GLU A 501 -4.13 9.97 3.97
CA GLU A 501 -3.93 8.59 3.52
C GLU A 501 -4.80 7.57 4.29
N ASP A 502 -5.09 7.82 5.58
CA ASP A 502 -5.95 6.94 6.37
C ASP A 502 -7.37 6.94 5.86
N TYR A 503 -7.90 8.11 5.54
CA TYR A 503 -9.22 8.23 4.93
C TYR A 503 -9.26 7.64 3.52
N ALA A 504 -8.33 8.04 2.66
CA ALA A 504 -8.32 7.67 1.25
C ALA A 504 -8.21 6.15 1.07
N ASN A 505 -7.25 5.50 1.72
CA ASN A 505 -7.06 4.06 1.60
C ASN A 505 -8.20 3.25 2.23
N LEU A 506 -8.75 3.72 3.35
CA LEU A 506 -9.90 3.05 3.96
C LEU A 506 -11.14 3.17 3.07
N ILE A 507 -11.42 4.34 2.50
CA ILE A 507 -12.54 4.56 1.57
C ILE A 507 -12.42 3.63 0.35
N GLU A 508 -11.24 3.54 -0.29
CA GLU A 508 -11.01 2.60 -1.39
C GLU A 508 -11.28 1.15 -0.97
N GLY A 509 -10.78 0.75 0.20
CA GLY A 509 -11.01 -0.58 0.76
C GLY A 509 -12.50 -0.89 0.97
N LEU A 510 -13.26 0.06 1.51
CA LEU A 510 -14.71 -0.10 1.73
C LEU A 510 -15.49 -0.17 0.41
N VAL A 511 -15.11 0.62 -0.60
CA VAL A 511 -15.71 0.54 -1.94
C VAL A 511 -15.38 -0.80 -2.60
N ALA A 512 -14.15 -1.29 -2.48
CA ALA A 512 -13.76 -2.60 -3.00
C ALA A 512 -14.54 -3.74 -2.32
N LEU A 513 -14.78 -3.66 -1.01
CA LEU A 513 -15.64 -4.62 -0.30
C LEU A 513 -17.09 -4.58 -0.78
N PHE A 514 -17.64 -3.37 -0.99
CA PHE A 514 -18.97 -3.22 -1.59
C PHE A 514 -19.04 -3.96 -2.93
N ASP A 515 -18.10 -3.71 -3.84
CA ASP A 515 -18.06 -4.34 -5.16
C ASP A 515 -17.88 -5.86 -5.07
N ALA A 516 -16.99 -6.35 -4.18
CA ALA A 516 -16.77 -7.77 -3.96
C ALA A 516 -18.02 -8.51 -3.48
N GLN A 517 -18.80 -7.89 -2.61
CA GLN A 517 -20.08 -8.47 -2.14
C GLN A 517 -21.14 -8.50 -3.24
N GLN A 518 -21.21 -7.45 -4.09
CA GLN A 518 -22.10 -7.46 -5.25
C GLN A 518 -21.78 -8.63 -6.20
N SER A 519 -20.47 -8.83 -6.50
CA SER A 519 -20.01 -9.93 -7.36
C SER A 519 -20.28 -11.31 -6.75
N ALA A 520 -20.17 -11.45 -5.42
CA ALA A 520 -20.48 -12.70 -4.71
C ALA A 520 -21.97 -13.04 -4.76
N GLY A 521 -22.85 -12.04 -4.60
CA GLY A 521 -24.30 -12.21 -4.72
C GLY A 521 -24.73 -12.72 -6.10
N GLU A 522 -24.15 -12.18 -7.16
CA GLU A 522 -24.43 -12.58 -8.56
C GLU A 522 -23.95 -14.01 -8.84
N ARG A 523 -22.79 -14.41 -8.31
CA ARG A 523 -22.33 -15.81 -8.40
C ARG A 523 -23.24 -16.78 -7.68
N GLY A 524 -23.77 -16.41 -6.51
CA GLY A 524 -24.75 -17.19 -5.75
C GLY A 524 -26.02 -17.42 -6.53
N VAL A 525 -26.53 -16.40 -7.23
CA VAL A 525 -27.70 -16.52 -8.12
C VAL A 525 -27.41 -17.45 -9.30
N SER A 526 -26.22 -17.38 -9.91
CA SER A 526 -25.82 -18.25 -10.99
C SER A 526 -25.73 -19.73 -10.54
N ALA A 527 -25.14 -20.00 -9.39
CA ALA A 527 -25.03 -21.36 -8.83
C ALA A 527 -26.41 -21.96 -8.50
N ALA A 528 -27.33 -21.17 -7.99
CA ALA A 528 -28.71 -21.60 -7.72
C ALA A 528 -29.46 -21.94 -9.02
N ASN A 529 -29.30 -21.14 -10.08
CA ASN A 529 -29.92 -21.40 -11.39
C ASN A 529 -29.32 -22.63 -12.10
N ALA A 530 -28.05 -22.98 -11.83
CA ALA A 530 -27.41 -24.17 -12.37
C ALA A 530 -27.72 -25.47 -11.58
N GLY A 531 -28.51 -25.42 -10.52
CA GLY A 531 -28.88 -26.59 -9.71
C GLY A 531 -27.77 -27.13 -8.80
N LEU A 532 -26.71 -26.37 -8.61
CA LEU A 532 -25.59 -26.64 -7.72
C LEU A 532 -25.87 -26.00 -6.35
N GLY A 533 -26.86 -26.48 -5.63
CA GLY A 533 -27.30 -25.96 -4.36
C GLY A 533 -26.33 -26.26 -3.21
N GLN A 534 -25.48 -25.32 -2.87
CA GLN A 534 -25.14 -25.01 -1.49
C GLN A 534 -25.48 -23.54 -1.26
N GLN A 535 -26.57 -23.34 -0.52
CA GLN A 535 -27.04 -22.06 -0.07
C GLN A 535 -25.99 -21.49 0.87
N LEU A 536 -25.14 -20.58 0.36
CA LEU A 536 -24.45 -19.63 1.21
C LEU A 536 -25.53 -18.67 1.67
N ASP A 537 -25.95 -18.78 2.93
CA ASP A 537 -26.78 -17.78 3.61
C ASP A 537 -26.00 -16.45 3.65
N ILE A 538 -26.08 -15.70 2.57
CA ILE A 538 -25.63 -14.32 2.54
C ILE A 538 -26.88 -13.48 2.83
N GLU A 539 -26.97 -12.97 4.04
CA GLU A 539 -27.79 -11.77 4.36
C GLU A 539 -27.17 -10.57 3.60
N SER A 540 -27.17 -10.63 2.25
CA SER A 540 -26.19 -9.90 1.44
C SER A 540 -26.60 -8.50 1.06
N ASP A 541 -27.87 -8.20 0.88
CA ASP A 541 -28.25 -6.89 0.31
C ASP A 541 -28.20 -5.72 1.30
N ASN A 542 -28.53 -5.96 2.58
CA ASN A 542 -28.49 -4.90 3.59
C ASN A 542 -27.07 -4.59 4.10
N ASN A 543 -26.11 -5.54 4.01
CA ASN A 543 -24.77 -5.36 4.55
C ASN A 543 -23.81 -4.71 3.53
N ALA A 544 -23.94 -5.04 2.24
CA ALA A 544 -23.13 -4.44 1.19
C ALA A 544 -23.38 -2.92 1.07
N SER A 545 -24.63 -2.51 1.04
CA SER A 545 -25.00 -1.06 1.01
C SER A 545 -24.41 -0.29 2.19
N SER A 546 -24.19 -0.93 3.33
CA SER A 546 -23.59 -0.30 4.51
C SER A 546 -22.13 0.14 4.29
N TRP A 547 -21.33 -0.58 3.49
CA TRP A 547 -19.94 -0.21 3.20
C TRP A 547 -19.87 1.04 2.33
N LEU A 548 -20.74 1.14 1.33
CA LEU A 548 -20.79 2.32 0.47
C LEU A 548 -21.25 3.57 1.24
N VAL A 549 -22.22 3.42 2.14
CA VAL A 549 -22.67 4.51 3.03
C VAL A 549 -21.55 4.96 3.97
N ARG A 550 -20.78 4.03 4.54
CA ARG A 550 -19.62 4.36 5.38
C ARG A 550 -18.52 5.06 4.59
N ALA A 551 -18.23 4.56 3.37
CA ALA A 551 -17.29 5.20 2.46
C ALA A 551 -17.70 6.63 2.14
N GLN A 552 -18.99 6.89 1.89
CA GLN A 552 -19.53 8.23 1.69
C GLN A 552 -19.32 9.13 2.92
N ALA A 553 -19.70 8.66 4.10
CA ALA A 553 -19.55 9.44 5.34
C ALA A 553 -18.08 9.81 5.64
N LEU A 554 -17.16 8.87 5.41
CA LEU A 554 -15.73 9.13 5.53
C LEU A 554 -15.21 10.10 4.46
N THR A 555 -15.75 10.04 3.23
CA THR A 555 -15.38 10.98 2.17
C THR A 555 -15.85 12.39 2.50
N ASP A 556 -17.04 12.55 3.03
CA ASP A 556 -17.56 13.86 3.45
C ASP A 556 -16.68 14.42 4.59
N THR A 557 -16.29 13.58 5.58
CA THR A 557 -15.34 13.98 6.64
C THR A 557 -13.96 14.32 6.08
N MET A 558 -13.45 13.54 5.11
CA MET A 558 -12.19 13.81 4.42
C MET A 558 -12.20 15.17 3.71
N ILE A 559 -13.30 15.50 3.03
CA ILE A 559 -13.46 16.82 2.40
C ILE A 559 -13.46 17.91 3.47
N ASP A 560 -14.18 17.74 4.56
CA ASP A 560 -14.27 18.76 5.62
C ASP A 560 -12.90 19.01 6.30
N GLU A 561 -12.09 17.98 6.50
CA GLU A 561 -10.81 18.10 7.22
C GLU A 561 -9.63 18.53 6.34
N PHE A 562 -9.60 18.08 5.08
CA PHE A 562 -8.41 18.19 4.24
C PHE A 562 -8.58 19.06 2.99
N TRP A 563 -9.82 19.34 2.56
CA TRP A 563 -10.04 20.13 1.35
C TRP A 563 -9.65 21.60 1.52
N ASP A 564 -8.97 22.14 0.50
CA ASP A 564 -8.74 23.59 0.40
C ASP A 564 -9.92 24.26 -0.33
N PRO A 565 -10.75 25.04 0.39
CA PRO A 565 -11.88 25.72 -0.22
C PRO A 565 -11.48 26.83 -1.18
N ASN A 566 -10.26 27.38 -1.06
CA ASN A 566 -9.79 28.55 -1.84
C ASN A 566 -9.20 28.10 -3.18
N GLN A 567 -8.22 27.20 -3.14
CA GLN A 567 -7.47 26.79 -4.34
C GLN A 567 -7.91 25.42 -4.89
N GLY A 568 -8.62 24.65 -4.12
CA GLY A 568 -8.94 23.27 -4.43
C GLY A 568 -7.80 22.30 -4.04
N GLY A 569 -8.06 21.00 -4.21
CA GLY A 569 -7.14 19.94 -3.80
C GLY A 569 -7.16 19.68 -2.30
N PHE A 570 -6.37 18.68 -1.89
CA PHE A 570 -6.31 18.22 -0.52
C PHE A 570 -4.97 18.56 0.11
N PHE A 571 -4.97 18.87 1.39
CA PHE A 571 -3.77 18.87 2.23
C PHE A 571 -3.52 17.46 2.76
N LEU A 572 -2.27 17.08 3.03
CA LEU A 572 -1.93 15.77 3.59
C LEU A 572 -2.31 15.65 5.07
N SER A 573 -2.19 16.76 5.82
CA SER A 573 -2.45 16.81 7.26
C SER A 573 -3.83 17.39 7.59
N PRO A 574 -4.44 16.98 8.73
CA PRO A 574 -5.71 17.53 9.20
C PRO A 574 -5.60 19.02 9.56
N ARG A 575 -6.74 19.67 9.81
CA ARG A 575 -6.77 21.08 10.23
C ARG A 575 -6.09 21.29 11.58
N GLU A 576 -6.31 20.42 12.51
CA GLU A 576 -5.70 20.42 13.84
C GLU A 576 -4.45 19.53 13.86
N GLN A 577 -3.35 20.07 14.37
CA GLN A 577 -2.06 19.39 14.45
C GLN A 577 -1.44 19.64 15.82
N VAL A 578 -0.72 18.65 16.36
CA VAL A 578 0.09 18.76 17.56
C VAL A 578 1.47 19.28 17.23
N GLY A 579 2.00 20.22 18.02
CA GLY A 579 3.28 20.88 17.79
C GLY A 579 3.25 21.99 16.72
N PRO A 580 4.40 22.57 16.37
CA PRO A 580 4.49 23.65 15.41
C PRO A 580 4.20 23.15 14.00
N ARG A 581 3.54 23.99 13.22
CA ARG A 581 3.27 23.76 11.82
C ARG A 581 4.13 24.67 10.96
N LEU A 582 5.14 24.12 10.29
CA LEU A 582 5.97 24.86 9.35
C LEU A 582 5.24 25.11 8.03
N THR A 583 4.59 24.09 7.50
CA THR A 583 3.75 24.18 6.30
C THR A 583 2.68 23.10 6.34
N ARG A 584 1.66 23.23 5.53
CA ARG A 584 0.64 22.22 5.29
C ARG A 584 0.83 21.72 3.86
N SER A 585 1.36 20.52 3.73
CA SER A 585 1.75 19.97 2.43
C SER A 585 0.55 19.66 1.54
N LYS A 586 0.70 19.93 0.25
CA LYS A 586 -0.14 19.47 -0.86
C LYS A 586 0.68 18.67 -1.89
N SER A 587 1.75 18.04 -1.46
CA SER A 587 2.55 17.17 -2.31
C SER A 587 1.71 16.01 -2.82
N ALA A 588 1.62 15.90 -4.14
CA ALA A 588 0.90 14.81 -4.79
C ALA A 588 1.84 13.70 -5.29
N SER A 589 3.11 13.74 -4.86
CA SER A 589 4.12 12.75 -5.24
C SER A 589 3.83 11.38 -4.67
N ASP A 590 4.11 10.36 -5.48
CA ASP A 590 4.22 8.98 -5.01
C ASP A 590 5.47 8.83 -4.15
N GLY A 591 5.39 8.00 -3.14
CA GLY A 591 6.49 7.64 -2.25
C GLY A 591 6.66 6.12 -2.17
N ALA A 592 6.90 5.61 -0.97
CA ALA A 592 6.82 4.18 -0.68
C ALA A 592 5.38 3.65 -0.79
N THR A 593 4.40 4.55 -0.76
CA THR A 593 2.98 4.28 -0.98
C THR A 593 2.45 5.12 -2.13
N LEU A 594 1.28 4.75 -2.66
CA LEU A 594 0.53 5.56 -3.61
C LEU A 594 0.28 6.96 -3.02
N SER A 595 0.33 7.99 -3.86
CA SER A 595 0.04 9.36 -3.45
C SER A 595 -1.30 9.46 -2.72
N PRO A 596 -1.32 9.95 -1.47
CA PRO A 596 -2.58 10.15 -0.73
C PRO A 596 -3.56 11.09 -1.46
N ILE A 597 -3.03 12.10 -2.16
CA ILE A 597 -3.85 13.03 -2.95
C ILE A 597 -4.45 12.32 -4.18
N ALA A 598 -3.67 11.51 -4.87
CA ALA A 598 -4.19 10.73 -6.00
C ALA A 598 -5.29 9.76 -5.55
N THR A 599 -5.07 9.06 -4.44
CA THR A 599 -6.04 8.13 -3.85
C THR A 599 -7.31 8.87 -3.38
N ALA A 600 -7.18 10.05 -2.74
CA ALA A 600 -8.33 10.87 -2.36
C ALA A 600 -9.15 11.36 -3.57
N LEU A 601 -8.47 11.78 -4.64
CA LEU A 601 -9.13 12.13 -5.90
C LEU A 601 -9.84 10.93 -6.53
N ARG A 602 -9.23 9.74 -6.47
CA ARG A 602 -9.86 8.49 -6.91
C ARG A 602 -11.10 8.16 -6.09
N CYS A 603 -11.09 8.36 -4.78
CA CYS A 603 -12.26 8.18 -3.92
C CYS A 603 -13.46 9.03 -4.40
N LEU A 604 -13.21 10.28 -4.81
CA LEU A 604 -14.27 11.14 -5.37
C LEU A 604 -14.85 10.54 -6.66
N LEU A 605 -14.02 10.00 -7.56
CA LEU A 605 -14.47 9.33 -8.78
C LEU A 605 -15.29 8.06 -8.46
N LEU A 606 -14.80 7.23 -7.54
CA LEU A 606 -15.47 5.99 -7.16
C LEU A 606 -16.88 6.24 -6.60
N LEU A 607 -17.06 7.29 -5.80
CA LEU A 607 -18.37 7.65 -5.27
C LEU A 607 -19.26 8.31 -6.31
N ASP A 608 -18.71 9.16 -7.19
CA ASP A 608 -19.50 9.74 -8.28
C ASP A 608 -20.03 8.66 -9.22
N GLN A 609 -19.22 7.66 -9.56
CA GLN A 609 -19.61 6.51 -10.36
C GLN A 609 -20.73 5.67 -9.71
N ARG A 610 -20.90 5.75 -8.39
CA ARG A 610 -21.90 5.00 -7.62
C ARG A 610 -23.00 5.87 -7.00
N ARG A 611 -23.12 7.14 -7.45
CA ARG A 611 -24.02 8.14 -6.83
C ARG A 611 -25.49 7.74 -6.78
N ALA A 612 -25.95 6.96 -7.76
CA ALA A 612 -27.34 6.46 -7.78
C ALA A 612 -27.60 5.32 -6.78
N LEU A 613 -26.54 4.70 -6.25
CA LEU A 613 -26.61 3.64 -5.25
C LEU A 613 -26.50 4.20 -3.83
N LEU A 614 -26.16 5.49 -3.70
CA LEU A 614 -26.09 6.16 -2.41
C LEU A 614 -27.50 6.57 -1.95
N PRO A 615 -27.80 6.53 -0.65
CA PRO A 615 -29.11 6.92 -0.12
C PRO A 615 -29.44 8.39 -0.47
N GLU A 616 -30.70 8.67 -0.78
CA GLU A 616 -31.18 9.98 -1.24
C GLU A 616 -31.08 11.12 -0.21
N GLN A 617 -30.73 10.90 1.02
CA GLN A 617 -30.22 11.90 2.01
C GLN A 617 -29.82 11.23 3.32
N PRO A 618 -28.75 11.69 3.99
CA PRO A 618 -28.64 11.47 5.42
C PRO A 618 -29.75 12.29 6.13
N ALA A 619 -30.40 11.69 7.08
CA ALA A 619 -31.54 12.26 7.82
C ALA A 619 -31.26 13.50 8.69
N ALA A 620 -30.17 14.21 8.49
CA ALA A 620 -29.77 15.43 9.18
C ALA A 620 -28.83 16.29 8.35
N GLY A 621 -29.37 17.09 7.44
CA GLY A 621 -28.73 18.36 7.03
C GLY A 621 -27.35 18.34 6.37
N GLY A 622 -26.82 17.20 5.94
CA GLY A 622 -25.52 17.11 5.27
C GLY A 622 -25.54 17.76 3.88
N VAL A 623 -24.55 18.60 3.60
CA VAL A 623 -24.36 19.18 2.27
C VAL A 623 -24.01 18.06 1.31
N LYS A 624 -24.80 17.88 0.27
CA LYS A 624 -24.48 16.93 -0.80
C LYS A 624 -23.32 17.50 -1.62
N HIS A 625 -22.14 16.88 -1.54
CA HIS A 625 -21.01 17.28 -2.36
C HIS A 625 -21.20 16.83 -3.82
N ASP A 626 -20.84 17.68 -4.76
CA ASP A 626 -20.63 17.30 -6.16
C ASP A 626 -19.21 16.71 -6.29
N TYR A 627 -19.08 15.40 -6.12
CA TYR A 627 -17.79 14.70 -6.16
C TYR A 627 -17.09 14.88 -7.50
N ALA A 628 -17.82 14.91 -8.62
CA ALA A 628 -17.23 15.14 -9.94
C ALA A 628 -16.65 16.57 -10.07
N ALA A 629 -17.34 17.59 -9.53
CA ALA A 629 -16.81 18.95 -9.52
C ALA A 629 -15.58 19.08 -8.59
N LEU A 630 -15.62 18.43 -7.43
CA LEU A 630 -14.48 18.40 -6.51
C LEU A 630 -13.28 17.69 -7.14
N TYR A 631 -13.49 16.53 -7.80
CA TYR A 631 -12.43 15.85 -8.54
C TYR A 631 -11.78 16.79 -9.57
N ARG A 632 -12.56 17.38 -10.48
CA ARG A 632 -12.02 18.27 -11.51
C ARG A 632 -11.20 19.41 -10.91
N ARG A 633 -11.70 20.05 -9.85
CA ARG A 633 -11.03 21.15 -9.18
C ARG A 633 -9.78 20.69 -8.43
N GLY A 634 -9.84 19.53 -7.77
CA GLY A 634 -8.71 18.94 -7.05
C GLY A 634 -7.60 18.49 -7.97
N PHE A 635 -7.95 17.84 -9.07
CA PHE A 635 -6.98 17.42 -10.09
C PHE A 635 -6.29 18.63 -10.74
N SER A 636 -7.06 19.67 -11.07
CA SER A 636 -6.52 20.93 -11.59
C SER A 636 -5.51 21.56 -10.62
N ALA A 637 -5.74 21.47 -9.31
CA ALA A 637 -4.85 22.05 -8.31
C ALA A 637 -3.45 21.41 -8.27
N VAL A 638 -3.31 20.18 -8.74
CA VAL A 638 -2.02 19.43 -8.76
C VAL A 638 -1.44 19.28 -10.17
N SER A 639 -2.08 19.87 -11.19
CA SER A 639 -1.66 19.73 -12.59
C SER A 639 -0.26 20.27 -12.87
N GLY A 640 0.17 21.32 -12.17
CA GLY A 640 1.53 21.85 -12.27
C GLY A 640 2.59 20.85 -11.79
N GLN A 641 2.36 20.20 -10.65
CA GLN A 641 3.25 19.15 -10.12
C GLN A 641 3.38 17.99 -11.10
N LEU A 642 2.24 17.58 -11.67
CA LEU A 642 2.20 16.49 -12.64
C LEU A 642 2.98 16.80 -13.91
N ASN A 643 2.88 18.02 -14.45
CA ASN A 643 3.66 18.44 -15.62
C ASN A 643 5.17 18.49 -15.34
N GLU A 644 5.57 19.02 -14.16
CA GLU A 644 6.98 19.19 -13.82
C GLU A 644 7.68 17.86 -13.50
N HIS A 645 6.99 16.95 -12.81
CA HIS A 645 7.59 15.71 -12.29
C HIS A 645 6.71 14.46 -12.54
N PRO A 646 6.35 14.12 -13.77
CA PRO A 646 5.34 13.09 -14.05
C PRO A 646 5.75 11.68 -13.56
N LEU A 647 7.05 11.37 -13.50
CA LEU A 647 7.55 10.08 -12.97
C LEU A 647 7.27 9.89 -11.49
N SER A 648 7.27 10.96 -10.71
CA SER A 648 6.94 10.93 -9.29
C SER A 648 5.43 11.03 -9.02
N HIS A 649 4.59 11.05 -10.06
CA HIS A 649 3.15 11.24 -9.97
C HIS A 649 2.39 10.19 -10.80
N SER A 650 2.93 8.98 -10.86
CA SER A 650 2.37 7.83 -11.60
C SER A 650 0.93 7.53 -11.20
N SER A 651 0.61 7.66 -9.91
CA SER A 651 -0.75 7.47 -9.39
C SER A 651 -1.73 8.50 -9.94
N LEU A 652 -1.33 9.76 -10.10
CA LEU A 652 -2.19 10.78 -10.72
C LEU A 652 -2.45 10.50 -12.21
N LEU A 653 -1.44 10.04 -12.96
CA LEU A 653 -1.61 9.63 -14.36
C LEU A 653 -2.61 8.49 -14.50
N ARG A 654 -2.59 7.54 -13.56
CA ARG A 654 -3.53 6.43 -13.49
C ARG A 654 -4.95 6.90 -13.19
N VAL A 655 -5.12 7.79 -12.19
CA VAL A 655 -6.43 8.36 -11.84
C VAL A 655 -7.00 9.20 -12.98
N GLN A 656 -6.17 9.95 -13.70
CA GLN A 656 -6.59 10.66 -14.92
C GLN A 656 -7.10 9.69 -15.97
N ALA A 657 -6.38 8.59 -16.24
CA ALA A 657 -6.80 7.59 -17.21
C ALA A 657 -8.13 6.93 -16.81
N GLU A 658 -8.32 6.65 -15.53
CA GLU A 658 -9.58 6.10 -15.00
C GLU A 658 -10.74 7.09 -15.18
N HIS A 659 -10.50 8.38 -14.98
CA HIS A 659 -11.52 9.41 -15.24
C HIS A 659 -11.90 9.51 -16.72
N GLU A 660 -10.92 9.46 -17.63
CA GLU A 660 -11.12 9.64 -19.06
C GLU A 660 -11.71 8.39 -19.76
N LYS A 661 -11.28 7.21 -19.33
CA LYS A 661 -11.53 5.93 -20.02
C LYS A 661 -12.27 4.87 -19.18
N GLY A 662 -12.70 5.22 -17.96
CA GLY A 662 -13.35 4.30 -17.03
C GLY A 662 -12.38 3.42 -16.24
N SER A 663 -12.94 2.64 -15.29
CA SER A 663 -12.16 1.74 -14.45
C SER A 663 -11.78 0.43 -15.17
N LEU A 664 -10.60 -0.10 -14.85
CA LEU A 664 -10.17 -1.45 -15.23
C LEU A 664 -10.35 -2.46 -14.08
N ASP A 665 -10.73 -1.98 -12.90
CA ASP A 665 -10.71 -2.77 -11.65
C ASP A 665 -11.93 -3.70 -11.49
N GLY A 666 -12.59 -4.05 -12.59
CA GLY A 666 -13.57 -5.11 -12.57
C GLY A 666 -14.98 -4.68 -12.90
N ARG A 667 -15.76 -4.17 -11.95
CA ARG A 667 -17.11 -3.67 -12.17
C ARG A 667 -17.07 -2.24 -12.70
N VAL A 668 -17.67 -2.02 -13.86
CA VAL A 668 -17.82 -0.70 -14.48
C VAL A 668 -19.22 -0.18 -14.19
N TYR A 669 -19.30 1.02 -13.62
CA TYR A 669 -20.55 1.72 -13.35
C TYR A 669 -20.83 2.76 -14.43
N LEU A 670 -22.08 2.84 -14.84
CA LEU A 670 -22.56 3.72 -15.92
C LEU A 670 -23.57 4.71 -15.35
N ASP A 671 -23.54 5.92 -15.88
CA ASP A 671 -24.49 7.00 -15.55
C ASP A 671 -24.65 7.20 -14.02
N GLY A 672 -23.53 7.11 -13.30
CA GLY A 672 -23.49 7.26 -11.84
C GLY A 672 -24.08 6.08 -11.08
N GLY A 673 -24.06 4.87 -11.67
CA GLY A 673 -24.54 3.65 -11.04
C GLY A 673 -25.98 3.25 -11.40
N LEU A 674 -26.61 3.92 -12.39
CA LEU A 674 -27.89 3.46 -12.95
C LEU A 674 -27.75 2.11 -13.63
N ALA A 675 -26.56 1.76 -14.13
CA ALA A 675 -26.22 0.38 -14.46
C ALA A 675 -24.78 0.06 -14.04
N SER A 676 -24.49 -1.23 -13.93
CA SER A 676 -23.13 -1.75 -13.79
C SER A 676 -22.94 -3.02 -14.59
N ILE A 677 -21.71 -3.19 -15.08
CA ILE A 677 -21.30 -4.32 -15.90
C ILE A 677 -20.01 -4.93 -15.35
N GLU A 678 -19.96 -6.24 -15.29
CA GLU A 678 -18.78 -7.00 -14.83
C GLU A 678 -18.65 -8.31 -15.57
N LEU A 679 -17.41 -8.74 -15.86
CA LEU A 679 -17.12 -10.11 -16.28
C LEU A 679 -16.78 -10.96 -15.06
N ILE A 680 -17.48 -12.06 -14.90
CA ILE A 680 -17.32 -13.01 -13.80
C ILE A 680 -16.90 -14.36 -14.38
N PRO A 681 -15.85 -15.02 -13.85
CA PRO A 681 -15.51 -16.40 -14.24
C PRO A 681 -16.71 -17.34 -13.99
N SER A 682 -17.03 -18.20 -14.94
CA SER A 682 -18.20 -19.10 -14.85
C SER A 682 -18.06 -20.22 -13.83
N SER A 683 -16.84 -20.54 -13.39
CA SER A 683 -16.58 -21.59 -12.37
C SER A 683 -15.34 -21.24 -11.55
N PRO A 684 -15.32 -21.48 -10.22
CA PRO A 684 -14.11 -21.43 -9.42
C PRO A 684 -13.09 -22.45 -9.96
N GLY A 685 -11.92 -22.01 -10.38
CA GLY A 685 -10.86 -22.87 -10.90
C GLY A 685 -10.94 -23.23 -12.39
N ALA A 686 -11.81 -22.60 -13.17
CA ALA A 686 -11.83 -22.74 -14.63
C ALA A 686 -10.52 -22.30 -15.31
N ASP A 687 -9.71 -21.51 -14.61
CA ASP A 687 -8.38 -21.08 -15.04
C ASP A 687 -7.26 -22.12 -14.77
N LYS A 688 -7.58 -23.31 -14.29
CA LYS A 688 -6.59 -24.41 -14.18
C LYS A 688 -6.26 -24.95 -15.56
N ILE A 689 -5.25 -24.38 -16.17
CA ILE A 689 -4.67 -24.74 -17.48
C ILE A 689 -4.10 -26.17 -17.39
N GLY A 690 -4.62 -27.06 -18.20
CA GLY A 690 -4.03 -28.39 -18.40
C GLY A 690 -4.98 -29.42 -18.96
N THR A 691 -5.53 -29.21 -20.15
CA THR A 691 -6.04 -30.26 -21.09
C THR A 691 -6.63 -29.61 -22.34
N GLU A 692 -7.02 -30.38 -23.38
CA GLU A 692 -7.65 -29.98 -24.66
C GLU A 692 -8.87 -29.02 -24.57
N GLN A 693 -9.35 -28.68 -23.35
CA GLN A 693 -10.39 -27.68 -23.10
C GLN A 693 -9.88 -26.23 -23.13
N ALA A 694 -8.59 -25.98 -23.27
CA ALA A 694 -7.98 -24.64 -23.28
C ALA A 694 -8.35 -23.78 -24.52
N GLU A 695 -9.05 -24.34 -25.51
CA GLU A 695 -9.48 -23.59 -26.71
C GLU A 695 -10.80 -22.81 -26.53
N ARG A 696 -11.50 -23.01 -25.39
CA ARG A 696 -12.76 -22.32 -25.07
C ARG A 696 -12.76 -21.84 -23.62
N LYS A 697 -13.21 -20.61 -23.42
CA LYS A 697 -13.37 -19.99 -22.10
C LYS A 697 -14.84 -19.58 -21.92
N HIS A 698 -15.45 -19.93 -20.80
CA HIS A 698 -16.79 -19.51 -20.45
C HIS A 698 -16.71 -18.40 -19.41
N VAL A 699 -17.35 -17.28 -19.68
CA VAL A 699 -17.44 -16.14 -18.76
C VAL A 699 -18.89 -15.66 -18.69
N LEU A 700 -19.27 -15.14 -17.54
CA LEU A 700 -20.58 -14.53 -17.34
C LEU A 700 -20.45 -13.01 -17.41
N LEU A 701 -21.25 -12.37 -18.23
CA LEU A 701 -21.45 -10.93 -18.19
C LEU A 701 -22.60 -10.62 -17.23
N ALA A 702 -22.27 -10.08 -16.06
CA ALA A 702 -23.25 -9.58 -15.12
C ALA A 702 -23.63 -8.13 -15.50
N LEU A 703 -24.90 -7.90 -15.77
CA LEU A 703 -25.48 -6.59 -16.04
C LEU A 703 -26.54 -6.29 -14.99
N ARG A 704 -26.36 -5.22 -14.21
CA ARG A 704 -27.36 -4.68 -13.29
C ARG A 704 -27.91 -3.37 -13.83
N ILE A 705 -29.22 -3.20 -13.77
CA ILE A 705 -29.93 -2.02 -14.25
C ILE A 705 -30.86 -1.57 -13.13
N ALA A 706 -30.82 -0.28 -12.79
CA ALA A 706 -31.67 0.32 -11.77
C ALA A 706 -33.15 0.29 -12.17
N ASP A 707 -34.04 0.30 -11.19
CA ASP A 707 -35.47 0.34 -11.40
C ASP A 707 -35.89 1.54 -12.28
N GLY A 708 -36.83 1.31 -13.19
CA GLY A 708 -37.29 2.31 -14.14
C GLY A 708 -36.41 2.47 -15.38
N TRP A 709 -35.28 1.78 -15.45
CA TRP A 709 -34.38 1.78 -16.60
C TRP A 709 -34.33 0.41 -17.29
N HIS A 710 -33.90 0.40 -18.53
CA HIS A 710 -33.71 -0.83 -19.32
C HIS A 710 -32.63 -0.63 -20.39
N VAL A 711 -32.12 -1.74 -20.90
CA VAL A 711 -31.23 -1.82 -22.05
C VAL A 711 -31.91 -2.64 -23.14
N ALA A 712 -31.98 -2.14 -24.36
CA ALA A 712 -32.61 -2.85 -25.47
C ALA A 712 -31.83 -4.17 -25.73
N ALA A 713 -32.55 -5.29 -25.88
CA ALA A 713 -31.97 -6.58 -26.19
C ALA A 713 -31.80 -6.80 -27.70
N ASN A 714 -32.65 -6.21 -28.47
CA ASN A 714 -32.70 -6.36 -29.95
C ASN A 714 -32.87 -4.98 -30.61
N ASP A 715 -32.60 -4.88 -31.90
CA ASP A 715 -32.86 -3.68 -32.69
C ASP A 715 -34.37 -3.37 -32.65
N THR A 716 -34.70 -2.19 -32.13
CA THR A 716 -36.09 -1.72 -31.99
C THR A 716 -36.38 -0.63 -33.00
N GLU A 717 -37.63 -0.58 -33.51
CA GLU A 717 -38.09 0.52 -34.42
C GLU A 717 -38.06 1.90 -33.72
N GLY A 718 -37.82 1.98 -32.43
CA GLY A 718 -37.84 3.18 -31.60
C GLY A 718 -36.55 3.97 -31.49
N GLY A 719 -35.43 3.51 -32.08
CA GLY A 719 -34.15 4.24 -32.11
C GLY A 719 -33.25 4.04 -30.87
N SER A 720 -33.58 3.14 -29.95
CA SER A 720 -32.67 2.70 -28.88
C SER A 720 -31.63 1.73 -29.44
N LEU A 721 -30.38 1.88 -29.02
CA LEU A 721 -29.29 0.96 -29.40
C LEU A 721 -29.36 -0.32 -28.56
N PRO A 722 -29.35 -1.51 -29.20
CA PRO A 722 -29.29 -2.77 -28.46
C PRO A 722 -27.94 -2.97 -27.79
N LEU A 723 -27.94 -3.82 -26.76
CA LEU A 723 -26.69 -4.32 -26.16
C LEU A 723 -25.87 -5.05 -27.22
N ARG A 724 -24.65 -4.56 -27.45
CA ARG A 724 -23.67 -5.23 -28.35
C ARG A 724 -22.48 -5.66 -27.55
N ILE A 725 -22.04 -6.89 -27.79
CA ILE A 725 -20.85 -7.48 -27.17
C ILE A 725 -20.01 -8.03 -28.33
N GLU A 726 -18.80 -7.53 -28.44
CA GLU A 726 -17.87 -7.89 -29.52
C GLU A 726 -16.48 -8.17 -28.92
N ALA A 727 -15.79 -9.19 -29.41
CA ALA A 727 -14.38 -9.36 -29.09
C ALA A 727 -13.57 -8.31 -29.87
N SER A 728 -12.60 -7.66 -29.20
CA SER A 728 -11.67 -6.74 -29.89
C SER A 728 -10.97 -7.45 -31.05
N GLU A 729 -10.70 -6.73 -32.14
CA GLU A 729 -9.99 -7.28 -33.31
C GLU A 729 -8.62 -7.83 -32.93
N GLU A 730 -7.96 -7.19 -31.96
CA GLU A 730 -6.63 -7.56 -31.46
C GLU A 730 -6.67 -8.68 -30.41
N SER A 731 -7.86 -9.02 -29.91
CA SER A 731 -8.03 -10.10 -28.93
C SER A 731 -7.65 -11.45 -29.52
N ALA A 732 -6.92 -12.27 -28.78
CA ALA A 732 -6.66 -13.66 -29.11
C ALA A 732 -7.95 -14.52 -29.14
N TRP A 733 -9.02 -14.02 -28.53
CA TRP A 733 -10.29 -14.70 -28.37
C TRP A 733 -11.33 -14.18 -29.38
N ALA A 734 -12.18 -15.05 -29.87
CA ALA A 734 -13.35 -14.74 -30.66
C ALA A 734 -14.61 -15.05 -29.81
N LEU A 735 -15.58 -14.15 -29.80
CA LEU A 735 -16.87 -14.40 -29.15
C LEU A 735 -17.71 -15.32 -30.03
N GLU A 736 -18.20 -16.43 -29.48
CA GLU A 736 -19.22 -17.24 -30.15
C GLU A 736 -20.57 -16.51 -30.12
N PRO A 737 -21.50 -16.77 -31.05
CA PRO A 737 -22.79 -16.09 -31.07
C PRO A 737 -23.52 -16.21 -29.74
N VAL A 738 -23.83 -15.08 -29.12
CA VAL A 738 -24.60 -15.02 -27.88
C VAL A 738 -26.06 -15.42 -28.18
N ALA A 739 -26.63 -16.27 -27.35
CA ALA A 739 -28.04 -16.66 -27.49
C ALA A 739 -28.92 -15.41 -27.35
N GLN A 740 -29.75 -15.11 -28.37
CA GLN A 740 -30.69 -14.01 -28.30
C GLN A 740 -31.75 -14.32 -27.24
N THR A 741 -32.07 -13.34 -26.40
CA THR A 741 -33.21 -13.43 -25.50
C THR A 741 -34.54 -13.25 -26.26
N SER A 742 -35.60 -13.89 -25.78
CA SER A 742 -36.95 -13.67 -26.28
C SER A 742 -37.58 -12.36 -25.76
N GLU A 743 -36.91 -11.70 -24.82
CA GLU A 743 -37.34 -10.41 -24.26
C GLU A 743 -36.84 -9.25 -25.14
N ASN A 744 -37.64 -8.18 -25.22
CA ASN A 744 -37.26 -7.00 -25.98
C ASN A 744 -36.22 -6.14 -25.25
N ASP A 745 -36.16 -6.21 -23.90
CA ASP A 745 -35.36 -5.38 -23.04
C ASP A 745 -34.77 -6.19 -21.89
N TYR A 746 -33.53 -5.86 -21.50
CA TYR A 746 -32.93 -6.29 -20.23
C TYR A 746 -33.35 -5.33 -19.12
N ARG A 747 -33.77 -5.86 -17.98
CA ARG A 747 -34.18 -5.10 -16.78
C ARG A 747 -33.67 -5.77 -15.53
N GLY A 748 -33.34 -4.99 -14.48
CA GLY A 748 -32.83 -5.53 -13.22
C GLY A 748 -31.47 -6.22 -13.34
N ALA A 749 -31.29 -7.32 -12.64
CA ALA A 749 -30.05 -8.11 -12.70
C ALA A 749 -30.16 -9.17 -13.81
N GLN A 750 -29.19 -9.18 -14.73
CA GLN A 750 -29.08 -10.11 -15.83
C GLN A 750 -27.71 -10.79 -15.81
N LEU A 751 -27.66 -12.07 -16.13
CA LEU A 751 -26.43 -12.84 -16.31
C LEU A 751 -26.44 -13.43 -17.72
N LEU A 752 -25.51 -13.00 -18.56
CA LEU A 752 -25.35 -13.48 -19.92
C LEU A 752 -24.15 -14.42 -19.98
N ASP A 753 -24.39 -15.67 -20.41
CA ASP A 753 -23.34 -16.68 -20.61
C ASP A 753 -22.65 -16.41 -21.95
N LEU A 754 -21.35 -16.16 -21.88
CA LEU A 754 -20.51 -15.88 -23.04
C LEU A 754 -19.50 -17.00 -23.23
N THR A 755 -19.42 -17.52 -24.44
CA THR A 755 -18.40 -18.49 -24.84
C THR A 755 -17.37 -17.80 -25.73
N LEU A 756 -16.12 -17.88 -25.33
CA LEU A 756 -14.98 -17.36 -26.07
C LEU A 756 -14.17 -18.52 -26.63
N ALA A 757 -13.88 -18.50 -27.94
CA ALA A 757 -13.05 -19.48 -28.60
C ALA A 757 -11.70 -18.84 -28.98
N LEU A 758 -10.60 -19.55 -28.76
CA LEU A 758 -9.27 -19.09 -29.13
C LEU A 758 -9.16 -19.04 -30.67
N LYS A 759 -8.73 -17.89 -31.21
CA LYS A 759 -8.54 -17.74 -32.64
C LYS A 759 -7.41 -18.66 -33.17
N PRO A 760 -7.56 -19.34 -34.28
CA PRO A 760 -6.55 -20.27 -34.86
C PRO A 760 -5.17 -19.63 -35.02
N SER A 761 -5.10 -18.35 -35.32
CA SER A 761 -3.86 -17.58 -35.47
C SER A 761 -3.08 -17.36 -34.16
N HIS A 762 -3.70 -17.61 -33.00
CA HIS A 762 -3.13 -17.35 -31.67
C HIS A 762 -2.94 -18.61 -30.84
N LYS A 763 -3.07 -19.80 -31.43
CA LYS A 763 -2.96 -21.10 -30.72
C LYS A 763 -1.64 -21.34 -29.98
N LEU A 764 -0.63 -20.48 -30.14
CA LEU A 764 0.67 -20.56 -29.48
C LEU A 764 0.87 -19.54 -28.34
N SER A 765 -0.08 -18.63 -28.11
CA SER A 765 0.02 -17.59 -27.08
C SER A 765 -1.22 -17.61 -26.16
N LEU A 766 -1.33 -18.64 -25.34
CA LEU A 766 -2.36 -18.76 -24.31
C LEU A 766 -2.28 -17.67 -23.22
N ASP A 767 -1.20 -16.90 -23.21
CA ASP A 767 -0.82 -15.97 -22.14
C ASP A 767 -1.27 -14.52 -22.40
N GLN A 768 -2.25 -14.26 -23.25
CA GLN A 768 -2.74 -12.90 -23.50
C GLN A 768 -4.20 -12.74 -23.08
N ALA A 769 -4.45 -11.76 -22.20
CA ALA A 769 -5.80 -11.35 -21.87
C ALA A 769 -6.54 -10.88 -23.13
N GLY A 770 -7.76 -11.33 -23.28
CA GLY A 770 -8.66 -10.83 -24.32
C GLY A 770 -9.35 -9.55 -23.88
N LYS A 771 -9.87 -8.78 -24.84
CA LYS A 771 -10.77 -7.66 -24.59
C LYS A 771 -12.13 -7.91 -25.23
N LEU A 772 -13.19 -7.65 -24.47
CA LEU A 772 -14.55 -7.54 -24.97
C LEU A 772 -14.96 -6.07 -24.97
N ASN A 773 -15.45 -5.59 -26.11
CA ASN A 773 -16.08 -4.28 -26.20
C ASN A 773 -17.59 -4.44 -26.06
N VAL A 774 -18.15 -3.71 -25.10
CA VAL A 774 -19.58 -3.74 -24.81
C VAL A 774 -20.14 -2.36 -25.07
N THR A 775 -21.09 -2.27 -26.01
CA THR A 775 -21.86 -1.05 -26.26
C THR A 775 -23.20 -1.18 -25.57
N VAL A 776 -23.54 -0.22 -24.71
CA VAL A 776 -24.76 -0.21 -23.92
C VAL A 776 -25.38 1.18 -23.90
N GLN A 777 -26.70 1.24 -24.03
CA GLN A 777 -27.50 2.47 -23.90
C GLN A 777 -28.63 2.23 -22.88
N LEU A 778 -28.66 3.10 -21.86
CA LEU A 778 -29.73 3.09 -20.87
C LEU A 778 -30.89 3.93 -21.34
N CYS A 779 -32.09 3.34 -21.33
CA CYS A 779 -33.35 4.01 -21.65
C CYS A 779 -34.35 3.90 -20.49
N SER A 780 -35.17 4.93 -20.32
CA SER A 780 -36.39 4.94 -19.50
C SER A 780 -37.64 5.06 -20.38
N GLU A 781 -38.82 5.10 -19.81
CA GLU A 781 -40.05 5.33 -20.57
C GLU A 781 -40.08 6.72 -21.29
N SER A 782 -39.29 7.67 -20.83
CA SER A 782 -39.31 9.05 -21.32
C SER A 782 -38.04 9.49 -22.07
N GLN A 783 -36.91 8.81 -21.91
CA GLN A 783 -35.65 9.22 -22.51
C GLN A 783 -34.66 8.07 -22.63
N CYS A 784 -33.70 8.17 -23.59
CA CYS A 784 -32.47 7.37 -23.62
C CYS A 784 -31.27 8.28 -23.33
N LEU A 785 -30.32 7.76 -22.54
CA LEU A 785 -29.05 8.40 -22.29
C LEU A 785 -28.08 8.18 -23.45
N LEU A 786 -26.91 8.78 -23.39
CA LEU A 786 -25.85 8.51 -24.38
C LEU A 786 -25.38 7.05 -24.27
N ALA A 787 -25.06 6.45 -25.39
CA ALA A 787 -24.49 5.12 -25.40
C ALA A 787 -23.07 5.15 -24.86
N HIS A 788 -22.72 4.12 -24.09
CA HIS A 788 -21.37 3.87 -23.57
C HIS A 788 -20.70 2.73 -24.33
N GLU A 789 -19.45 2.93 -24.68
CA GLU A 789 -18.56 1.88 -25.18
C GLU A 789 -17.55 1.54 -24.08
N ILE A 790 -17.54 0.26 -23.65
CA ILE A 790 -16.74 -0.21 -22.51
C ILE A 790 -15.85 -1.34 -23.00
N SER A 791 -14.59 -1.34 -22.60
CA SER A 791 -13.66 -2.47 -22.80
C SER A 791 -13.47 -3.23 -21.48
N LEU A 792 -13.78 -4.52 -21.50
CA LEU A 792 -13.62 -5.43 -20.37
C LEU A 792 -12.49 -6.42 -20.67
N LEU A 793 -11.62 -6.66 -19.67
CA LEU A 793 -10.55 -7.66 -19.76
C LEU A 793 -11.12 -9.05 -19.44
N VAL A 794 -10.75 -10.04 -20.28
CA VAL A 794 -11.24 -11.43 -20.19
C VAL A 794 -10.18 -12.34 -19.60
#